data_cfbece334eb709462bc25d37bfab5dd9
#
_entry.id   cfbece334eb709462bc25d37bfab5dd9
#
_cell.length_a   1.000
_cell.length_b   1.000
_cell.length_c   1.000
_cell.angle_alpha   90.00
_cell.angle_beta   90.00
_cell.angle_gamma   90.00
#
_symmetry.space_group_name_H-M   'P 1'
#
loop_
_entity.id
_entity.type
_entity.pdbx_description
1 polymer ?
#
loop_
_entity_poly.entity_id
_entity_poly.type
_entity_poly.pdbx_seq_one_letter_code
_entity_poly.pdbx_strand_id
1 'polypeptide(L)'
;MHIIGIRLDGGKENVIKNLQPGWYPFGDFVEPVWENNYEWRKPGSMAENLYQTCDPLPRTISVSCVVGANGSGKSTLLEMLFRIINNFASELLPNSEDYKGRKLTFAEGLDAQLYFETDGTVGSILNKDDYVRYFYGTNKDRQPNEIRDPLRRNYKILDNFFYTISTNYSIYSLNDDDYDSLDIQTGEKSSNEGKWLYGLFHKNDGYLAPITMTPYRQEGGIIDVTNEKELARQRLMTLFLLFESQNKAFINGYRPLELEYCFNQNYKNDTLKIYKYKVRKKLSSSNVDSLINAFSKRWKEIINKEFKCAHNNPIVEETILFYLGYKTLKICMTYESFGRIINIESFSDASFISKEQVNTIIEKIRSLEEDNHITLKINQCLTFLKRGYLAVENPITVNAKEFIKHNLDFDNQFLSSEDKKKTKYDTYDQVFKLLPPPFFFCDMTLHRRVQVSETKKKIKEEIRLSRLSSGEKQMLFNLSYVIYHIKNIQSVKKDEYRMPYRHINLIFDEAELYFHPEFQRSFVSELLKMISWCHIDRRKIRSINIIIVTHSPFVLSDVPLENILYLEDGRHVKKMQQTFSANIHEILQSHFFMKYPMGEIAREVLDRIITLYGKRDEDRERALKDLSDNKDYYYYVESIIADPYLKSTIHRMLNELYSLDETPLQKLHREREETESKLKNIDNQIAELEKDEKN
;
A
#
# COMPACT_ATOMS: atom_id res chain seq x y z
N MET A 1 0.89 -19.58 3.32
CA MET A 1 0.96 -18.77 4.56
C MET A 1 -0.35 -18.05 4.75
N HIS A 2 -0.88 -18.12 5.96
CA HIS A 2 -2.07 -17.39 6.36
C HIS A 2 -1.84 -16.77 7.73
N ILE A 3 -2.33 -15.58 7.96
CA ILE A 3 -2.63 -15.12 9.32
C ILE A 3 -3.95 -15.78 9.67
N ILE A 4 -3.92 -16.70 10.66
CA ILE A 4 -5.10 -17.45 11.07
C ILE A 4 -6.03 -16.55 11.88
N GLY A 5 -5.50 -15.89 12.91
CA GLY A 5 -6.27 -14.98 13.73
C GLY A 5 -5.54 -14.51 14.97
N ILE A 6 -6.20 -13.65 15.72
CA ILE A 6 -5.74 -13.15 17.01
C ILE A 6 -6.74 -13.56 18.09
N ARG A 7 -6.24 -14.21 19.14
CA ARG A 7 -6.97 -14.39 20.40
C ARG A 7 -6.62 -13.21 21.29
N LEU A 8 -7.59 -12.38 21.62
CA LEU A 8 -7.47 -11.32 22.60
C LEU A 8 -7.95 -11.85 23.96
N ASP A 9 -7.06 -11.89 24.94
CA ASP A 9 -7.40 -12.26 26.31
C ASP A 9 -7.70 -11.02 27.17
N GLY A 10 -7.01 -9.89 26.90
CA GLY A 10 -7.18 -8.63 27.60
C GLY A 10 -6.10 -7.60 27.24
N GLY A 11 -6.07 -6.52 27.99
CA GLY A 11 -5.06 -5.46 27.84
C GLY A 11 -5.48 -4.16 28.51
N LYS A 12 -4.57 -3.17 28.51
CA LYS A 12 -4.89 -1.82 28.99
C LYS A 12 -5.96 -1.18 28.12
N GLU A 13 -6.85 -0.39 28.69
CA GLU A 13 -7.99 0.23 28.00
C GLU A 13 -7.56 1.08 26.80
N ASN A 14 -6.49 1.85 26.93
CA ASN A 14 -5.94 2.66 25.85
C ASN A 14 -5.30 1.83 24.71
N VAL A 15 -5.01 0.55 24.94
CA VAL A 15 -4.45 -0.39 23.95
C VAL A 15 -5.54 -1.16 23.23
N ILE A 16 -6.45 -1.79 23.96
CA ILE A 16 -7.53 -2.58 23.35
C ILE A 16 -8.71 -1.73 22.89
N LYS A 17 -8.82 -0.50 23.43
CA LYS A 17 -9.87 0.49 23.12
C LYS A 17 -11.26 -0.16 23.25
N ASN A 18 -11.99 -0.25 22.16
CA ASN A 18 -13.33 -0.83 22.10
C ASN A 18 -13.38 -2.34 21.78
N LEU A 19 -12.23 -2.99 21.53
CA LEU A 19 -12.22 -4.43 21.26
C LEU A 19 -12.48 -5.23 22.54
N GLN A 20 -13.24 -6.31 22.39
CA GLN A 20 -13.60 -7.19 23.48
C GLN A 20 -12.74 -8.46 23.46
N PRO A 21 -12.44 -9.08 24.60
CA PRO A 21 -11.79 -10.39 24.62
C PRO A 21 -12.52 -11.40 23.74
N GLY A 22 -11.78 -12.15 22.92
CA GLY A 22 -12.38 -13.09 21.99
C GLY A 22 -11.44 -13.52 20.86
N TRP A 23 -11.97 -14.31 19.94
CA TRP A 23 -11.29 -14.81 18.76
C TRP A 23 -11.60 -13.94 17.54
N TYR A 24 -10.55 -13.47 16.85
CA TYR A 24 -10.63 -12.63 15.67
C TYR A 24 -9.94 -13.33 14.48
N PRO A 25 -10.66 -14.19 13.70
CA PRO A 25 -10.10 -14.92 12.57
C PRO A 25 -9.96 -14.03 11.32
N PHE A 26 -8.85 -14.12 10.60
CA PHE A 26 -8.68 -13.46 9.30
C PHE A 26 -9.18 -14.35 8.14
N GLY A 27 -10.28 -15.04 8.34
CA GLY A 27 -10.94 -15.96 7.42
C GLY A 27 -11.78 -16.97 8.18
N ASP A 28 -12.28 -18.01 7.50
CA ASP A 28 -13.06 -19.08 8.13
C ASP A 28 -12.12 -20.07 8.86
N PHE A 29 -11.37 -19.54 9.82
CA PHE A 29 -10.45 -20.28 10.65
C PHE A 29 -11.05 -20.51 12.04
N VAL A 30 -10.85 -21.72 12.53
CA VAL A 30 -11.16 -22.07 13.92
C VAL A 30 -9.95 -21.70 14.78
N GLU A 31 -10.20 -21.25 16.00
CA GLU A 31 -9.13 -21.02 16.96
C GLU A 31 -8.35 -22.34 17.19
N PRO A 32 -7.03 -22.37 17.00
CA PRO A 32 -6.23 -23.56 17.22
C PRO A 32 -6.24 -23.93 18.71
N VAL A 33 -7.00 -24.97 19.07
CA VAL A 33 -7.07 -25.52 20.44
C VAL A 33 -6.30 -26.82 20.50
N TRP A 34 -5.50 -27.02 21.54
CA TRP A 34 -4.61 -28.18 21.74
C TRP A 34 -5.32 -29.52 21.69
N GLU A 35 -6.52 -29.57 22.25
CA GLU A 35 -7.30 -30.80 22.48
C GLU A 35 -7.85 -31.37 21.14
N ASN A 36 -7.98 -30.57 20.11
CA ASN A 36 -8.65 -30.91 18.83
C ASN A 36 -7.70 -31.07 17.65
N ASN A 37 -6.55 -31.67 17.80
CA ASN A 37 -5.62 -31.97 16.68
C ASN A 37 -5.00 -30.75 15.99
N TYR A 38 -5.08 -29.54 16.54
CA TYR A 38 -4.65 -28.32 15.87
C TYR A 38 -5.39 -28.08 14.54
N GLU A 39 -6.65 -28.49 14.45
CA GLU A 39 -7.48 -28.14 13.31
C GLU A 39 -7.75 -26.63 13.35
N TRP A 40 -7.22 -25.92 12.39
CA TRP A 40 -7.35 -24.47 12.24
C TRP A 40 -8.11 -24.08 10.99
N ARG A 41 -8.45 -25.08 10.16
CA ARG A 41 -9.19 -24.93 8.91
C ARG A 41 -10.46 -25.75 8.94
N LYS A 42 -11.55 -25.17 8.42
CA LYS A 42 -12.72 -25.98 8.12
C LYS A 42 -12.46 -26.87 6.90
N PRO A 43 -12.80 -28.14 6.95
CA PRO A 43 -12.69 -29.03 5.81
C PRO A 43 -13.47 -28.47 4.62
N GLY A 44 -12.83 -28.41 3.44
CA GLY A 44 -13.50 -28.04 2.17
C GLY A 44 -13.37 -26.60 1.71
N SER A 45 -12.62 -25.72 2.39
CA SER A 45 -12.37 -24.37 1.91
C SER A 45 -11.56 -24.39 0.60
N MET A 46 -12.18 -23.93 -0.50
CA MET A 46 -11.57 -23.80 -1.85
C MET A 46 -11.10 -22.37 -2.13
N ALA A 47 -11.29 -21.44 -1.21
CA ALA A 47 -11.00 -20.00 -1.39
C ALA A 47 -9.53 -19.70 -1.73
N GLU A 48 -8.60 -20.58 -1.36
CA GLU A 48 -7.18 -20.42 -1.67
C GLU A 48 -6.85 -20.51 -3.15
N ASN A 49 -7.61 -21.28 -3.92
CA ASN A 49 -7.35 -21.49 -5.34
C ASN A 49 -7.96 -20.39 -6.22
N LEU A 50 -8.85 -19.58 -5.66
CA LEU A 50 -9.59 -18.54 -6.39
C LEU A 50 -8.65 -17.52 -7.05
N TYR A 51 -7.57 -17.15 -6.37
CA TYR A 51 -6.66 -16.08 -6.82
C TYR A 51 -5.45 -16.60 -7.61
N GLN A 52 -5.36 -17.90 -7.88
CA GLN A 52 -4.23 -18.50 -8.59
C GLN A 52 -4.38 -18.51 -10.11
N THR A 53 -5.31 -17.75 -10.65
CA THR A 53 -5.67 -17.75 -12.09
C THR A 53 -4.61 -17.14 -13.01
N CYS A 54 -3.60 -16.45 -12.47
CA CYS A 54 -2.55 -15.78 -13.23
C CYS A 54 -1.20 -16.48 -13.05
N ASP A 55 -0.60 -17.01 -14.11
CA ASP A 55 0.75 -17.54 -14.10
C ASP A 55 1.77 -16.42 -14.42
N PRO A 56 2.91 -16.27 -13.69
CA PRO A 56 3.44 -17.06 -12.56
C PRO A 56 3.26 -16.36 -11.20
N LEU A 57 2.28 -16.73 -10.42
CA LEU A 57 2.12 -16.30 -9.04
C LEU A 57 2.94 -17.18 -8.07
N PRO A 58 3.22 -16.75 -6.84
CA PRO A 58 3.69 -17.61 -5.75
C PRO A 58 2.79 -18.84 -5.59
N ARG A 59 3.28 -19.88 -4.92
CA ARG A 59 2.51 -21.13 -4.76
C ARG A 59 1.17 -20.94 -4.09
N THR A 60 1.10 -19.98 -3.15
CA THR A 60 -0.12 -19.69 -2.40
C THR A 60 -0.31 -18.18 -2.31
N ILE A 61 -1.44 -17.70 -2.79
CA ILE A 61 -1.92 -16.33 -2.52
C ILE A 61 -3.27 -16.44 -1.82
N SER A 62 -3.41 -15.72 -0.71
CA SER A 62 -4.68 -15.57 0.01
C SER A 62 -5.05 -14.10 0.09
N VAL A 63 -6.33 -13.81 -0.05
CA VAL A 63 -6.89 -12.47 0.11
C VAL A 63 -7.99 -12.54 1.15
N SER A 64 -7.91 -11.70 2.17
CA SER A 64 -8.92 -11.56 3.21
C SER A 64 -9.27 -10.08 3.44
N CYS A 65 -10.48 -9.83 3.93
CA CYS A 65 -10.94 -8.50 4.27
C CYS A 65 -11.30 -8.37 5.75
N VAL A 66 -11.11 -7.17 6.29
CA VAL A 66 -11.65 -6.77 7.61
C VAL A 66 -12.65 -5.66 7.38
N VAL A 67 -13.88 -5.88 7.83
CA VAL A 67 -15.02 -5.00 7.58
C VAL A 67 -15.76 -4.69 8.88
N GLY A 68 -16.29 -3.50 9.00
CA GLY A 68 -17.08 -3.06 10.16
C GLY A 68 -17.41 -1.58 10.07
N ALA A 69 -18.37 -1.12 10.85
CA ALA A 69 -18.72 0.30 10.95
C ALA A 69 -17.55 1.15 11.47
N ASN A 70 -17.63 2.46 11.34
CA ASN A 70 -16.67 3.35 12.00
C ASN A 70 -16.72 3.14 13.50
N GLY A 71 -15.54 3.06 14.14
CA GLY A 71 -15.44 2.79 15.57
C GLY A 71 -15.59 1.31 15.96
N SER A 72 -15.80 0.36 15.03
CA SER A 72 -15.94 -1.07 15.34
C SER A 72 -14.65 -1.78 15.79
N GLY A 73 -13.49 -1.11 15.73
CA GLY A 73 -12.21 -1.68 16.16
C GLY A 73 -11.28 -2.19 15.06
N LYS A 74 -11.58 -1.94 13.78
CA LYS A 74 -10.74 -2.41 12.65
C LYS A 74 -9.27 -1.99 12.78
N SER A 75 -9.03 -0.71 12.94
CA SER A 75 -7.65 -0.17 13.08
C SER A 75 -6.99 -0.63 14.37
N THR A 76 -7.76 -0.79 15.46
CA THR A 76 -7.27 -1.32 16.73
C THR A 76 -6.82 -2.78 16.58
N LEU A 77 -7.55 -3.60 15.82
CA LEU A 77 -7.17 -4.99 15.53
C LEU A 77 -5.85 -5.07 14.74
N LEU A 78 -5.68 -4.20 13.73
CA LEU A 78 -4.39 -4.11 13.02
C LEU A 78 -3.28 -3.62 13.95
N GLU A 79 -3.55 -2.66 14.79
CA GLU A 79 -2.58 -2.16 15.77
C GLU A 79 -2.12 -3.27 16.71
N MET A 80 -3.02 -4.13 17.19
CA MET A 80 -2.64 -5.31 17.98
C MET A 80 -1.73 -6.25 17.20
N LEU A 81 -2.04 -6.51 15.92
CA LEU A 81 -1.16 -7.31 15.05
C LEU A 81 0.24 -6.70 14.97
N PHE A 82 0.32 -5.37 14.76
CA PHE A 82 1.60 -4.67 14.69
C PHE A 82 2.36 -4.70 16.02
N ARG A 83 1.66 -4.55 17.16
CA ARG A 83 2.25 -4.65 18.51
C ARG A 83 2.85 -6.02 18.75
N ILE A 84 2.13 -7.10 18.43
CA ILE A 84 2.63 -8.47 18.63
C ILE A 84 3.88 -8.71 17.76
N ILE A 85 3.88 -8.29 16.50
CA ILE A 85 5.03 -8.42 15.60
C ILE A 85 6.20 -7.56 16.10
N ASN A 86 5.94 -6.33 16.55
CA ASN A 86 6.94 -5.44 17.14
C ASN A 86 7.58 -6.05 18.40
N ASN A 87 6.78 -6.55 19.32
CA ASN A 87 7.26 -7.13 20.56
C ASN A 87 8.11 -8.38 20.32
N PHE A 88 7.65 -9.26 19.41
CA PHE A 88 8.44 -10.39 18.95
C PHE A 88 9.78 -9.94 18.34
N ALA A 89 9.75 -8.92 17.47
CA ALA A 89 10.96 -8.41 16.85
C ALA A 89 11.90 -7.71 17.84
N SER A 90 11.36 -7.00 18.84
CA SER A 90 12.17 -6.32 19.86
C SER A 90 12.94 -7.30 20.76
N GLU A 91 12.38 -8.48 21.00
CA GLU A 91 13.05 -9.57 21.74
C GLU A 91 14.05 -10.32 20.86
N LEU A 92 13.75 -10.50 19.57
CA LEU A 92 14.60 -11.21 18.62
C LEU A 92 15.84 -10.41 18.22
N LEU A 93 15.68 -9.11 17.99
CA LEU A 93 16.71 -8.22 17.49
C LEU A 93 17.48 -7.59 18.66
N PRO A 94 18.83 -7.50 18.57
CA PRO A 94 19.60 -6.92 19.65
C PRO A 94 19.28 -5.42 19.84
N ASN A 95 19.13 -5.02 21.09
CA ASN A 95 18.98 -3.62 21.49
C ASN A 95 20.27 -2.80 21.32
N SER A 96 21.32 -3.32 20.69
CA SER A 96 22.68 -2.80 20.72
C SER A 96 23.20 -2.38 19.34
N GLU A 97 24.42 -1.91 19.36
CA GLU A 97 25.27 -1.39 18.29
C GLU A 97 25.22 -2.17 16.96
N ASP A 98 24.79 -3.42 16.98
CA ASP A 98 24.73 -4.30 15.82
C ASP A 98 23.48 -4.05 14.93
N TYR A 99 22.37 -3.53 15.50
CA TYR A 99 21.15 -3.18 14.76
C TYR A 99 21.11 -1.68 14.46
N LYS A 100 21.37 -1.31 13.22
CA LYS A 100 21.37 0.10 12.76
C LYS A 100 20.02 0.61 12.25
N GLY A 101 18.96 -0.17 12.45
CA GLY A 101 17.59 0.28 12.28
C GLY A 101 17.18 1.28 13.39
N ARG A 102 15.94 1.72 13.36
CA ARG A 102 15.35 2.39 14.53
C ARG A 102 15.21 1.36 15.63
N LYS A 103 15.55 1.75 16.86
CA LYS A 103 15.40 0.88 18.02
C LYS A 103 13.94 0.45 18.13
N LEU A 104 13.70 -0.86 18.14
CA LEU A 104 12.40 -1.43 18.47
C LEU A 104 12.23 -1.36 20.00
N THR A 105 11.09 -0.88 20.43
CA THR A 105 10.73 -0.77 21.84
C THR A 105 9.56 -1.71 22.10
N PHE A 106 9.64 -2.51 23.16
CA PHE A 106 8.53 -3.36 23.55
C PHE A 106 7.30 -2.50 23.90
N ALA A 107 6.13 -2.88 23.37
CA ALA A 107 4.87 -2.18 23.59
C ALA A 107 4.04 -2.96 24.62
N GLU A 108 4.08 -2.52 25.87
CA GLU A 108 3.36 -3.15 26.98
C GLU A 108 1.84 -3.00 26.89
N GLY A 109 1.12 -3.71 27.73
CA GLY A 109 -0.32 -3.54 27.96
C GLY A 109 -1.23 -4.34 27.04
N LEU A 110 -0.72 -5.39 26.35
CA LEU A 110 -1.51 -6.27 25.52
C LEU A 110 -1.36 -7.73 25.93
N ASP A 111 -2.46 -8.40 26.22
CA ASP A 111 -2.55 -9.84 26.42
C ASP A 111 -3.28 -10.47 25.24
N ALA A 112 -2.53 -11.04 24.29
CA ALA A 112 -3.08 -11.63 23.07
C ALA A 112 -2.15 -12.70 22.48
N GLN A 113 -2.70 -13.56 21.64
CA GLN A 113 -1.94 -14.55 20.91
C GLN A 113 -2.25 -14.46 19.42
N LEU A 114 -1.21 -14.27 18.59
CA LEU A 114 -1.27 -14.32 17.15
C LEU A 114 -1.02 -15.74 16.67
N TYR A 115 -1.89 -16.25 15.81
CA TYR A 115 -1.72 -17.54 15.14
C TYR A 115 -1.53 -17.32 13.64
N PHE A 116 -0.58 -18.06 13.08
CA PHE A 116 -0.28 -18.02 11.64
C PHE A 116 0.10 -19.42 11.14
N GLU A 117 0.06 -19.60 9.84
CA GLU A 117 0.49 -20.84 9.17
C GLU A 117 1.53 -20.51 8.10
N THR A 118 2.60 -21.27 8.05
CA THR A 118 3.62 -21.25 7.01
C THR A 118 3.97 -22.68 6.59
N ASP A 119 3.96 -22.95 5.28
CA ASP A 119 4.28 -24.27 4.70
C ASP A 119 3.49 -25.44 5.34
N GLY A 120 2.22 -25.21 5.71
CA GLY A 120 1.36 -26.24 6.33
C GLY A 120 1.56 -26.44 7.83
N THR A 121 2.41 -25.62 8.46
CA THR A 121 2.72 -25.71 9.89
C THR A 121 2.22 -24.48 10.63
N VAL A 122 1.52 -24.68 11.73
CA VAL A 122 1.02 -23.59 12.59
C VAL A 122 2.14 -23.08 13.48
N GLY A 123 2.25 -21.76 13.52
CA GLY A 123 3.05 -21.02 14.48
C GLY A 123 2.19 -20.07 15.29
N SER A 124 2.65 -19.68 16.48
CA SER A 124 1.99 -18.64 17.25
C SER A 124 2.97 -17.81 18.07
N ILE A 125 2.57 -16.57 18.34
CA ILE A 125 3.23 -15.65 19.25
C ILE A 125 2.26 -15.32 20.37
N LEU A 126 2.56 -15.81 21.56
CA LEU A 126 1.87 -15.38 22.79
C LEU A 126 2.52 -14.09 23.25
N ASN A 127 1.76 -13.02 23.26
CA ASN A 127 2.13 -11.73 23.82
C ASN A 127 1.44 -11.54 25.15
N LYS A 128 2.20 -11.30 26.19
CA LYS A 128 1.72 -10.87 27.50
C LYS A 128 2.25 -9.47 27.77
N ASP A 129 1.76 -8.83 28.81
CA ASP A 129 2.05 -7.44 29.15
C ASP A 129 3.52 -7.05 28.95
N ASP A 130 4.45 -7.87 29.44
CA ASP A 130 5.89 -7.60 29.48
C ASP A 130 6.80 -8.64 28.79
N TYR A 131 6.23 -9.69 28.17
CA TYR A 131 7.01 -10.71 27.47
C TYR A 131 6.30 -11.34 26.28
N VAL A 132 7.06 -12.01 25.40
CA VAL A 132 6.55 -12.84 24.31
C VAL A 132 7.11 -14.25 24.38
N ARG A 133 6.30 -15.22 23.92
CA ARG A 133 6.73 -16.59 23.65
C ARG A 133 6.41 -16.98 22.22
N TYR A 134 7.30 -17.73 21.61
CA TYR A 134 7.15 -18.18 20.23
C TYR A 134 6.98 -19.69 20.17
N PHE A 135 6.00 -20.15 19.41
CA PHE A 135 5.69 -21.56 19.22
C PHE A 135 5.67 -21.87 17.72
N TYR A 136 6.17 -23.05 17.33
CA TYR A 136 6.13 -23.48 15.94
C TYR A 136 6.08 -25.00 15.82
N GLY A 137 5.06 -25.51 15.12
CA GLY A 137 4.82 -26.93 14.99
C GLY A 137 4.23 -27.57 16.24
N THR A 138 4.06 -28.89 16.20
CA THR A 138 3.54 -29.70 17.32
C THR A 138 4.51 -30.82 17.66
N ASN A 139 4.61 -31.15 18.95
CA ASN A 139 5.35 -32.34 19.40
C ASN A 139 4.54 -33.63 19.18
N LYS A 140 5.12 -34.79 19.60
CA LYS A 140 4.47 -36.10 19.46
C LYS A 140 3.13 -36.18 20.21
N ASP A 141 2.96 -35.42 21.28
CA ASP A 141 1.74 -35.34 22.09
C ASP A 141 0.76 -34.27 21.54
N ARG A 142 1.00 -33.75 20.35
CA ARG A 142 0.22 -32.68 19.68
C ARG A 142 0.17 -31.35 20.43
N GLN A 143 1.09 -31.14 21.37
CA GLN A 143 1.29 -29.85 21.99
C GLN A 143 2.23 -28.98 21.11
N PRO A 144 2.10 -27.62 21.13
CA PRO A 144 2.99 -26.77 20.40
C PRO A 144 4.41 -26.86 20.94
N ASN A 145 5.35 -26.82 20.01
CA ASN A 145 6.75 -26.70 20.36
C ASN A 145 7.06 -25.26 20.73
N GLU A 146 7.22 -25.00 22.02
CA GLU A 146 7.79 -23.75 22.47
C GLU A 146 9.27 -23.71 22.11
N ILE A 147 9.69 -22.64 21.42
CA ILE A 147 11.09 -22.37 21.15
C ILE A 147 11.66 -21.71 22.42
N ARG A 148 12.24 -22.54 23.30
CA ARG A 148 12.77 -22.11 24.61
C ARG A 148 14.15 -21.49 24.54
N ASP A 149 14.85 -21.63 23.41
CA ASP A 149 16.09 -20.89 23.19
C ASP A 149 15.80 -19.38 23.29
N PRO A 150 16.74 -18.61 23.86
CA PRO A 150 16.57 -17.17 23.90
C PRO A 150 16.19 -16.66 22.52
N LEU A 151 15.08 -15.95 22.39
CA LEU A 151 14.66 -15.35 21.12
C LEU A 151 15.78 -14.43 20.58
N ARG A 152 16.51 -13.81 21.47
CA ARG A 152 17.60 -12.88 21.16
C ARG A 152 18.65 -13.51 20.27
N ARG A 153 18.82 -12.94 19.06
CA ARG A 153 19.74 -13.41 18.01
C ARG A 153 19.46 -14.79 17.42
N ASN A 154 18.30 -15.38 17.72
CA ASN A 154 17.91 -16.65 17.11
C ASN A 154 17.23 -16.42 15.75
N TYR A 155 17.97 -15.84 14.79
CA TYR A 155 17.45 -15.48 13.46
C TYR A 155 16.93 -16.66 12.64
N LYS A 156 17.28 -17.91 13.01
CA LYS A 156 16.73 -19.10 12.31
C LYS A 156 15.22 -19.22 12.40
N ILE A 157 14.61 -18.62 13.41
CA ILE A 157 13.15 -18.55 13.57
C ILE A 157 12.50 -17.85 12.38
N LEU A 158 13.17 -16.86 11.78
CA LEU A 158 12.67 -16.07 10.65
C LEU A 158 12.53 -16.88 9.35
N ASP A 159 13.17 -18.05 9.24
CA ASP A 159 13.00 -18.95 8.08
C ASP A 159 11.57 -19.49 7.96
N ASN A 160 10.90 -19.60 9.12
CA ASN A 160 9.51 -20.07 9.24
C ASN A 160 8.54 -18.95 9.61
N PHE A 161 8.99 -17.70 9.54
CA PHE A 161 8.19 -16.53 9.84
C PHE A 161 7.87 -15.75 8.55
N PHE A 162 7.15 -14.65 8.67
CA PHE A 162 6.71 -13.82 7.54
C PHE A 162 7.18 -12.38 7.69
N TYR A 163 7.28 -11.69 6.55
CA TYR A 163 7.56 -10.25 6.51
C TYR A 163 6.28 -9.48 6.22
N THR A 164 5.94 -8.52 7.08
CA THR A 164 4.75 -7.69 6.91
C THR A 164 5.09 -6.38 6.21
N ILE A 165 4.35 -6.06 5.13
CA ILE A 165 4.37 -4.78 4.43
C ILE A 165 3.00 -4.15 4.64
N SER A 166 2.93 -3.05 5.38
CA SER A 166 1.67 -2.35 5.64
C SER A 166 1.64 -0.98 4.99
N THR A 167 0.48 -0.65 4.41
CA THR A 167 0.21 0.67 3.82
C THR A 167 -0.98 1.31 4.50
N ASN A 168 -0.79 2.52 5.05
CA ASN A 168 -1.85 3.35 5.62
C ASN A 168 -1.56 4.82 5.37
N TYR A 169 -2.32 5.44 4.50
CA TYR A 169 -2.16 6.87 4.14
C TYR A 169 -3.06 7.81 4.92
N SER A 170 -3.84 7.32 5.88
CA SER A 170 -4.61 8.19 6.78
C SER A 170 -3.67 9.04 7.62
N ILE A 171 -3.86 10.36 7.58
CA ILE A 171 -3.06 11.31 8.38
C ILE A 171 -3.42 11.27 9.86
N TYR A 172 -4.58 10.71 10.20
CA TYR A 172 -5.14 10.64 11.55
C TYR A 172 -4.91 9.29 12.25
N SER A 173 -4.16 8.39 11.66
CA SER A 173 -3.85 7.08 12.26
C SER A 173 -2.37 6.91 12.51
N LEU A 174 -2.01 6.02 13.43
CA LEU A 174 -0.62 5.65 13.74
C LEU A 174 0.25 6.87 14.10
N ASN A 175 -0.31 7.80 14.85
CA ASN A 175 0.41 8.90 15.46
C ASN A 175 0.81 8.48 16.89
N ASP A 176 2.09 8.64 17.20
CA ASP A 176 2.63 8.32 18.52
C ASP A 176 2.05 9.20 19.64
N ASP A 177 1.75 10.47 19.32
CA ASP A 177 1.13 11.40 20.25
C ASP A 177 -0.26 10.95 20.74
N ASP A 178 -0.96 10.11 20.00
CA ASP A 178 -2.30 9.58 20.35
C ASP A 178 -2.26 8.59 21.52
N TYR A 179 -1.08 8.10 21.88
CA TYR A 179 -0.86 7.17 23.01
C TYR A 179 -0.40 7.87 24.29
N ASP A 180 -0.02 9.15 24.19
CA ASP A 180 0.42 9.93 25.34
C ASP A 180 -0.78 10.45 26.11
N SER A 181 -0.87 10.15 27.41
CA SER A 181 -1.87 10.74 28.27
C SER A 181 -1.44 12.16 28.66
N LEU A 182 -2.31 13.14 28.45
CA LEU A 182 -2.11 14.51 28.90
C LEU A 182 -2.65 14.66 30.33
N ASP A 183 -1.78 14.96 31.30
CA ASP A 183 -2.25 15.42 32.60
C ASP A 183 -2.81 16.83 32.45
N ILE A 184 -4.13 16.94 32.53
CA ILE A 184 -4.85 18.22 32.37
C ILE A 184 -4.48 19.23 33.45
N GLN A 185 -4.02 18.79 34.63
CA GLN A 185 -3.68 19.67 35.74
C GLN A 185 -2.27 20.28 35.63
N THR A 186 -1.31 19.48 35.16
CA THR A 186 0.09 19.92 35.02
C THR A 186 0.46 20.38 33.62
N GLY A 187 -0.34 19.99 32.60
CA GLY A 187 -0.02 20.20 31.18
C GLY A 187 1.14 19.33 30.71
N GLU A 188 1.60 18.38 31.52
CA GLU A 188 2.67 17.47 31.15
C GLU A 188 2.09 16.27 30.40
N LYS A 189 2.70 15.96 29.26
CA LYS A 189 2.43 14.70 28.58
C LYS A 189 3.15 13.56 29.30
N SER A 190 2.39 12.61 29.83
CA SER A 190 2.98 11.41 30.39
C SER A 190 3.38 10.46 29.28
N SER A 191 4.66 10.18 29.26
CA SER A 191 5.34 9.01 28.68
C SER A 191 5.23 8.67 27.19
N ASN A 192 6.20 8.28 26.68
CA ASN A 192 6.78 7.49 25.59
C ASN A 192 5.98 6.21 25.16
N GLU A 193 4.68 6.07 25.47
CA GLU A 193 3.89 4.87 25.16
C GLU A 193 3.71 4.67 23.64
N GLY A 194 3.72 5.73 22.83
CA GLY A 194 3.67 5.65 21.37
C GLY A 194 5.01 5.37 20.69
N LYS A 195 6.13 5.42 21.41
CA LYS A 195 7.49 5.32 20.81
C LYS A 195 7.78 4.02 20.09
N TRP A 196 7.07 2.93 20.40
CA TRP A 196 7.21 1.66 19.68
C TRP A 196 6.87 1.79 18.19
N LEU A 197 5.93 2.69 17.81
CA LEU A 197 5.56 2.96 16.43
C LEU A 197 6.73 3.43 15.57
N TYR A 198 7.66 4.21 16.14
CA TYR A 198 8.81 4.69 15.36
C TYR A 198 9.68 3.58 14.81
N GLY A 199 9.79 2.47 15.53
CA GLY A 199 10.53 1.30 15.09
C GLY A 199 9.97 0.67 13.80
N LEU A 200 8.65 0.82 13.56
CA LEU A 200 7.96 0.23 12.42
C LEU A 200 8.14 1.02 11.13
N PHE A 201 8.42 2.33 11.25
CA PHE A 201 8.68 3.22 10.12
C PHE A 201 10.18 3.33 9.85
N HIS A 202 10.79 2.28 9.32
CA HIS A 202 12.22 2.27 9.02
C HIS A 202 12.50 2.33 7.51
N LYS A 203 13.59 3.01 7.14
CA LYS A 203 13.96 3.20 5.73
C LYS A 203 14.97 2.17 5.21
N ASN A 204 15.85 1.65 6.06
CA ASN A 204 16.99 0.84 5.64
C ASN A 204 17.53 -0.04 6.77
N ASP A 205 16.74 -0.96 7.26
CA ASP A 205 17.21 -1.97 8.23
C ASP A 205 17.79 -3.24 7.58
N GLY A 206 17.74 -3.27 6.25
CA GLY A 206 18.17 -4.44 5.47
C GLY A 206 17.20 -5.61 5.60
N TYR A 207 15.93 -5.36 5.91
CA TYR A 207 14.90 -6.37 6.12
C TYR A 207 15.19 -7.31 7.31
N LEU A 208 15.71 -6.77 8.41
CA LEU A 208 15.88 -7.49 9.67
C LEU A 208 14.58 -7.53 10.46
N ALA A 209 13.98 -6.37 10.74
CA ALA A 209 12.68 -6.31 11.38
C ALA A 209 11.61 -6.91 10.48
N PRO A 210 10.74 -7.81 10.98
CA PRO A 210 9.75 -8.52 10.19
C PRO A 210 8.55 -7.68 9.76
N ILE A 211 8.66 -6.35 9.80
CA ILE A 211 7.60 -5.43 9.46
C ILE A 211 8.15 -4.11 8.89
N THR A 212 7.48 -3.55 7.90
CA THR A 212 7.68 -2.18 7.42
C THR A 212 6.35 -1.51 7.13
N MET A 213 6.27 -0.22 7.45
CA MET A 213 5.06 0.57 7.25
C MET A 213 5.31 1.76 6.33
N THR A 214 4.31 2.11 5.52
CA THR A 214 4.33 3.26 4.61
C THR A 214 3.03 4.06 4.71
N PRO A 215 3.05 5.39 4.49
CA PRO A 215 4.23 6.24 4.25
C PRO A 215 5.14 6.34 5.47
N TYR A 216 6.41 6.65 5.25
CA TYR A 216 7.35 6.87 6.34
C TYR A 216 6.91 8.05 7.20
N ARG A 217 6.81 7.83 8.52
CA ARG A 217 6.46 8.86 9.52
C ARG A 217 7.65 9.20 10.39
N GLN A 218 7.77 10.48 10.72
CA GLN A 218 8.70 11.00 11.73
C GLN A 218 7.95 11.13 13.06
N GLU A 219 8.67 11.55 14.11
CA GLU A 219 8.08 11.91 15.41
C GLU A 219 6.90 12.86 15.23
N GLY A 220 5.81 12.66 15.97
CA GLY A 220 4.55 13.40 15.82
C GLY A 220 3.76 13.00 14.56
N GLY A 221 3.95 11.80 14.04
CA GLY A 221 3.20 11.29 12.88
C GLY A 221 3.48 12.02 11.56
N ILE A 222 4.51 12.89 11.49
CA ILE A 222 4.77 13.76 10.33
C ILE A 222 5.19 12.95 9.10
N ILE A 223 4.46 13.13 8.00
CA ILE A 223 4.75 12.51 6.69
C ILE A 223 5.49 13.49 5.80
N ASP A 224 6.71 13.13 5.36
CA ASP A 224 7.48 13.88 4.34
C ASP A 224 6.93 13.56 2.94
N VAL A 225 5.84 14.21 2.57
CA VAL A 225 5.13 14.01 1.30
C VAL A 225 6.02 14.26 0.08
N THR A 226 6.95 15.22 0.17
CA THR A 226 7.87 15.53 -0.94
C THR A 226 8.82 14.39 -1.22
N ASN A 227 9.42 13.84 -0.18
CA ASN A 227 10.34 12.70 -0.32
C ASN A 227 9.60 11.42 -0.74
N GLU A 228 8.40 11.19 -0.22
CA GLU A 228 7.58 10.04 -0.64
C GLU A 228 7.19 10.11 -2.13
N LYS A 229 6.76 11.28 -2.61
CA LYS A 229 6.46 11.50 -4.03
C LYS A 229 7.69 11.27 -4.93
N GLU A 230 8.86 11.70 -4.52
CA GLU A 230 10.09 11.52 -5.29
C GLU A 230 10.48 10.04 -5.39
N LEU A 231 10.43 9.33 -4.26
CA LEU A 231 10.71 7.88 -4.23
C LEU A 231 9.68 7.09 -5.06
N ALA A 232 8.40 7.42 -4.93
CA ALA A 232 7.33 6.78 -5.67
C ALA A 232 7.47 7.03 -7.17
N ARG A 233 7.83 8.25 -7.60
CA ARG A 233 8.05 8.60 -9.00
C ARG A 233 9.16 7.75 -9.63
N GLN A 234 10.31 7.60 -8.97
CA GLN A 234 11.40 6.76 -9.48
C GLN A 234 10.98 5.29 -9.60
N ARG A 235 10.24 4.77 -8.61
CA ARG A 235 9.69 3.40 -8.65
C ARG A 235 8.73 3.21 -9.82
N LEU A 236 7.83 4.16 -10.02
CA LEU A 236 6.83 4.11 -11.09
C LEU A 236 7.47 4.18 -12.47
N MET A 237 8.41 5.11 -12.70
CA MET A 237 9.13 5.19 -13.97
C MET A 237 9.82 3.86 -14.30
N THR A 238 10.44 3.22 -13.31
CA THR A 238 11.04 1.90 -13.49
C THR A 238 10.02 0.86 -13.91
N LEU A 239 8.86 0.82 -13.25
CA LEU A 239 7.80 -0.14 -13.56
C LEU A 239 7.21 0.12 -14.95
N PHE A 240 6.92 1.37 -15.29
CA PHE A 240 6.41 1.71 -16.63
C PHE A 240 7.35 1.26 -17.74
N LEU A 241 8.66 1.51 -17.61
CA LEU A 241 9.65 1.05 -18.59
C LEU A 241 9.80 -0.45 -18.61
N LEU A 242 9.73 -1.13 -17.45
CA LEU A 242 9.77 -2.59 -17.36
C LEU A 242 8.61 -3.22 -18.13
N PHE A 243 7.39 -2.73 -17.90
CA PHE A 243 6.19 -3.25 -18.58
C PHE A 243 6.22 -2.95 -20.08
N GLU A 244 6.68 -1.77 -20.47
CA GLU A 244 6.83 -1.42 -21.89
C GLU A 244 7.86 -2.32 -22.57
N SER A 245 8.98 -2.66 -21.90
CA SER A 245 9.96 -3.60 -22.43
C SER A 245 9.39 -5.00 -22.68
N GLN A 246 8.36 -5.38 -21.90
CA GLN A 246 7.61 -6.64 -22.06
C GLN A 246 6.39 -6.50 -22.97
N ASN A 247 6.21 -5.33 -23.62
CA ASN A 247 5.05 -4.98 -24.45
C ASN A 247 3.70 -5.09 -23.71
N LYS A 248 3.68 -4.78 -22.43
CA LYS A 248 2.49 -4.78 -21.57
C LYS A 248 2.12 -3.35 -21.20
N ALA A 249 0.81 -3.07 -21.10
CA ALA A 249 0.35 -1.83 -20.49
C ALA A 249 0.38 -1.97 -18.96
N PHE A 250 0.66 -0.87 -18.27
CA PHE A 250 0.58 -0.80 -16.82
C PHE A 250 -0.87 -0.57 -16.39
N ILE A 251 -1.10 -0.30 -15.11
CA ILE A 251 -2.42 -0.07 -14.51
C ILE A 251 -3.26 0.90 -15.38
N ASN A 252 -4.55 0.64 -15.50
CA ASN A 252 -5.49 1.45 -16.29
C ASN A 252 -5.12 1.62 -17.77
N GLY A 253 -4.32 0.71 -18.32
CA GLY A 253 -3.91 0.76 -19.72
C GLY A 253 -2.86 1.80 -20.05
N TYR A 254 -2.26 2.47 -19.07
CA TYR A 254 -1.18 3.42 -19.29
C TYR A 254 0.08 2.76 -19.84
N ARG A 255 0.71 3.45 -20.80
CA ARG A 255 2.03 3.13 -21.34
C ARG A 255 2.93 4.36 -21.29
N PRO A 256 4.24 4.22 -21.08
CA PRO A 256 5.16 5.34 -21.18
C PRO A 256 5.32 5.78 -22.65
N LEU A 257 5.27 7.08 -22.87
CA LEU A 257 5.51 7.69 -24.18
C LEU A 257 6.91 8.27 -24.24
N GLU A 258 7.24 9.15 -23.31
CA GLU A 258 8.49 9.89 -23.25
C GLU A 258 9.04 9.95 -21.84
N LEU A 259 10.36 9.92 -21.72
CA LEU A 259 11.14 10.17 -20.52
C LEU A 259 11.83 11.53 -20.68
N GLU A 260 11.56 12.45 -19.75
CA GLU A 260 12.19 13.77 -19.69
C GLU A 260 13.13 13.81 -18.49
N TYR A 261 14.35 14.34 -18.65
CA TYR A 261 15.24 14.57 -17.52
C TYR A 261 16.13 15.80 -17.72
N CYS A 262 16.44 16.48 -16.62
CA CYS A 262 17.22 17.70 -16.58
C CYS A 262 18.18 17.68 -15.39
N PHE A 263 19.41 18.15 -15.59
CA PHE A 263 20.44 18.18 -14.53
C PHE A 263 20.11 19.20 -13.44
N ASN A 264 20.22 18.78 -12.17
CA ASN A 264 20.04 19.64 -11.01
C ASN A 264 21.40 20.22 -10.55
N GLN A 265 21.69 21.46 -10.94
CA GLN A 265 22.94 22.13 -10.59
C GLN A 265 23.16 22.32 -9.08
N ASN A 266 22.07 22.38 -8.30
CA ASN A 266 22.14 22.60 -6.84
C ASN A 266 22.23 21.30 -6.05
N TYR A 267 22.11 20.14 -6.68
CA TYR A 267 21.99 18.85 -6.03
C TYR A 267 23.10 18.59 -4.96
N LYS A 268 24.36 18.90 -5.30
CA LYS A 268 25.50 18.70 -4.40
C LYS A 268 25.34 19.52 -3.11
N ASN A 269 25.07 20.81 -3.25
CA ASN A 269 24.98 21.74 -2.11
C ASN A 269 23.80 21.40 -1.19
N ASP A 270 22.63 21.14 -1.76
CA ASP A 270 21.43 20.81 -1.01
C ASP A 270 21.56 19.46 -0.27
N THR A 271 22.09 18.45 -0.98
CA THR A 271 22.31 17.12 -0.41
C THR A 271 23.34 17.15 0.72
N LEU A 272 24.45 17.87 0.54
CA LEU A 272 25.50 17.99 1.54
C LEU A 272 25.02 18.69 2.80
N LYS A 273 24.28 19.80 2.66
CA LYS A 273 23.70 20.54 3.76
C LYS A 273 22.76 19.66 4.61
N ILE A 274 21.85 18.96 3.95
CA ILE A 274 20.88 18.06 4.62
C ILE A 274 21.62 16.89 5.29
N TYR A 275 22.62 16.31 4.64
CA TYR A 275 23.33 15.15 5.18
C TYR A 275 24.18 15.52 6.40
N LYS A 276 24.93 16.61 6.36
CA LYS A 276 25.68 17.13 7.51
C LYS A 276 24.79 17.36 8.73
N TYR A 277 23.60 17.94 8.53
CA TYR A 277 22.64 18.11 9.61
C TYR A 277 22.18 16.77 10.20
N LYS A 278 21.89 15.76 9.36
CA LYS A 278 21.43 14.45 9.82
C LYS A 278 22.48 13.68 10.63
N VAL A 279 23.75 13.79 10.27
CA VAL A 279 24.83 13.01 10.91
C VAL A 279 25.59 13.79 11.99
N ARG A 280 25.22 15.04 12.29
CA ARG A 280 25.93 15.95 13.22
C ARG A 280 26.21 15.38 14.61
N LYS A 281 25.37 14.43 15.09
CA LYS A 281 25.58 13.76 16.38
C LYS A 281 26.69 12.69 16.35
N LYS A 282 27.09 12.24 15.15
CA LYS A 282 28.06 11.15 14.96
C LYS A 282 29.34 11.58 14.27
N LEU A 283 29.28 12.58 13.39
CA LEU A 283 30.41 13.10 12.62
C LEU A 283 30.36 14.62 12.55
N SER A 284 31.54 15.24 12.69
CA SER A 284 31.69 16.69 12.44
C SER A 284 31.52 16.99 10.93
N SER A 285 31.20 18.24 10.63
CA SER A 285 31.04 18.68 9.22
C SER A 285 32.32 18.52 8.40
N SER A 286 33.49 18.74 9.04
CA SER A 286 34.81 18.56 8.41
C SER A 286 35.10 17.10 8.10
N ASN A 287 34.77 16.19 9.01
CA ASN A 287 34.90 14.74 8.79
C ASN A 287 34.01 14.21 7.67
N VAL A 288 32.78 14.71 7.56
CA VAL A 288 31.89 14.39 6.44
C VAL A 288 32.52 14.76 5.10
N ASP A 289 33.05 16.00 4.99
CA ASP A 289 33.70 16.47 3.76
C ASP A 289 34.94 15.64 3.43
N SER A 290 35.81 15.36 4.43
CA SER A 290 37.02 14.59 4.28
C SER A 290 36.72 13.17 3.78
N LEU A 291 35.77 12.49 4.37
CA LEU A 291 35.35 11.14 3.98
C LEU A 291 34.75 11.09 2.57
N ILE A 292 33.86 12.01 2.26
CA ILE A 292 33.27 12.09 0.92
C ILE A 292 34.40 12.35 -0.12
N ASN A 293 35.30 13.25 0.14
CA ASN A 293 36.42 13.56 -0.76
C ASN A 293 37.36 12.38 -0.96
N ALA A 294 37.67 11.63 0.10
CA ALA A 294 38.52 10.45 0.01
C ALA A 294 37.91 9.36 -0.88
N PHE A 295 36.61 9.08 -0.68
CA PHE A 295 35.85 8.15 -1.54
C PHE A 295 35.75 8.66 -2.98
N SER A 296 35.43 9.94 -3.17
CA SER A 296 35.28 10.57 -4.50
C SER A 296 36.60 10.47 -5.29
N LYS A 297 37.76 10.69 -4.64
CA LYS A 297 39.07 10.57 -5.27
C LYS A 297 39.34 9.14 -5.78
N ARG A 298 39.00 8.13 -4.96
CA ARG A 298 39.14 6.73 -5.36
C ARG A 298 38.18 6.34 -6.49
N TRP A 299 36.94 6.81 -6.45
CA TRP A 299 35.99 6.60 -7.54
C TRP A 299 36.47 7.24 -8.83
N LYS A 300 37.11 8.44 -8.79
CA LYS A 300 37.67 9.09 -9.95
C LYS A 300 38.81 8.23 -10.60
N GLU A 301 39.68 7.63 -9.79
CA GLU A 301 40.70 6.73 -10.29
C GLU A 301 40.12 5.52 -11.03
N ILE A 302 39.02 4.94 -10.49
CA ILE A 302 38.33 3.79 -11.08
C ILE A 302 37.65 4.18 -12.37
N ILE A 303 36.89 5.29 -12.36
CA ILE A 303 36.15 5.79 -13.54
C ILE A 303 37.13 6.08 -14.68
N ASN A 304 38.23 6.77 -14.41
CA ASN A 304 39.22 7.10 -15.44
C ASN A 304 39.90 5.86 -16.04
N LYS A 305 40.03 4.78 -15.26
CA LYS A 305 40.60 3.53 -15.72
C LYS A 305 39.66 2.67 -16.55
N GLU A 306 38.41 2.60 -16.11
CA GLU A 306 37.41 1.64 -16.67
C GLU A 306 36.49 2.27 -17.69
N PHE A 307 36.18 3.56 -17.55
CA PHE A 307 35.27 4.27 -18.40
C PHE A 307 36.06 5.28 -19.24
N LYS A 308 36.15 5.05 -20.53
CA LYS A 308 36.72 6.05 -21.49
C LYS A 308 35.72 7.20 -21.66
N CYS A 309 35.29 7.79 -20.57
CA CYS A 309 34.28 8.84 -20.59
C CYS A 309 34.95 10.20 -20.80
N ALA A 310 34.87 10.71 -22.03
CA ALA A 310 35.14 12.11 -22.29
C ALA A 310 33.95 12.95 -21.81
N HIS A 311 33.95 13.32 -20.52
CA HIS A 311 32.97 14.28 -20.00
C HIS A 311 33.57 15.68 -20.14
N ASN A 312 33.00 16.45 -21.05
CA ASN A 312 33.42 17.82 -21.29
C ASN A 312 32.82 18.83 -20.28
N ASN A 313 32.07 18.35 -19.27
CA ASN A 313 31.45 19.24 -18.28
C ASN A 313 31.95 18.99 -16.86
N PRO A 314 32.80 19.88 -16.32
CA PRO A 314 33.38 19.74 -14.98
C PRO A 314 32.36 19.70 -13.84
N ILE A 315 31.24 20.41 -13.95
CA ILE A 315 30.20 20.48 -12.90
C ILE A 315 29.49 19.14 -12.75
N VAL A 316 29.22 18.46 -13.87
CA VAL A 316 28.60 17.15 -13.88
C VAL A 316 29.55 16.11 -13.32
N GLU A 317 30.82 16.11 -13.75
CA GLU A 317 31.85 15.22 -13.21
C GLU A 317 31.98 15.38 -11.69
N GLU A 318 32.06 16.61 -11.23
CA GLU A 318 32.12 16.91 -9.78
C GLU A 318 30.89 16.38 -9.02
N THR A 319 29.70 16.54 -9.57
CA THR A 319 28.45 16.07 -8.95
C THR A 319 28.38 14.53 -8.91
N ILE A 320 28.83 13.86 -9.95
CA ILE A 320 28.92 12.39 -10.01
C ILE A 320 29.88 11.88 -8.96
N LEU A 321 31.08 12.43 -8.89
CA LEU A 321 32.10 12.02 -7.93
C LEU A 321 31.62 12.26 -6.49
N PHE A 322 31.03 13.43 -6.25
CA PHE A 322 30.37 13.72 -4.98
C PHE A 322 29.28 12.68 -4.65
N TYR A 323 28.40 12.37 -5.61
CA TYR A 323 27.31 11.42 -5.40
C TYR A 323 27.83 10.02 -5.02
N LEU A 324 28.83 9.51 -5.73
CA LEU A 324 29.44 8.22 -5.45
C LEU A 324 30.12 8.22 -4.08
N GLY A 325 30.88 9.26 -3.75
CA GLY A 325 31.50 9.42 -2.43
C GLY A 325 30.47 9.50 -1.30
N TYR A 326 29.45 10.31 -1.47
CA TYR A 326 28.33 10.45 -0.54
C TYR A 326 27.59 9.12 -0.32
N LYS A 327 27.27 8.38 -1.41
CA LYS A 327 26.60 7.08 -1.29
C LYS A 327 27.47 6.03 -0.61
N THR A 328 28.78 6.03 -0.88
CA THR A 328 29.74 5.17 -0.19
C THR A 328 29.75 5.46 1.31
N LEU A 329 29.85 6.73 1.71
CA LEU A 329 29.78 7.11 3.11
C LEU A 329 28.46 6.70 3.75
N LYS A 330 27.34 6.90 3.04
CA LYS A 330 26.02 6.48 3.54
C LYS A 330 25.94 4.97 3.76
N ILE A 331 26.51 4.16 2.88
CA ILE A 331 26.59 2.69 3.06
C ILE A 331 27.39 2.38 4.34
N CYS A 332 28.52 3.00 4.54
CA CYS A 332 29.34 2.80 5.74
C CYS A 332 28.61 3.20 7.02
N MET A 333 27.83 4.27 6.97
CA MET A 333 27.03 4.74 8.12
C MET A 333 25.80 3.86 8.39
N THR A 334 25.33 3.09 7.41
CA THR A 334 24.09 2.31 7.50
C THR A 334 24.39 0.83 7.79
N TYR A 335 25.42 0.26 7.18
CA TYR A 335 25.71 -1.16 7.26
C TYR A 335 26.98 -1.41 8.06
N GLU A 336 26.85 -2.15 9.16
CA GLU A 336 27.90 -2.39 10.11
C GLU A 336 29.13 -3.07 9.49
N SER A 337 28.91 -4.04 8.60
CA SER A 337 29.98 -4.73 7.88
C SER A 337 30.91 -3.79 7.07
N PHE A 338 30.47 -2.58 6.77
CA PHE A 338 31.25 -1.50 6.18
C PHE A 338 31.69 -0.48 7.23
N GLY A 339 30.87 -0.19 8.23
CA GLY A 339 31.17 0.76 9.30
C GLY A 339 32.34 0.33 10.17
N ARG A 340 32.49 -0.96 10.45
CA ARG A 340 33.62 -1.51 11.18
C ARG A 340 34.97 -1.26 10.49
N ILE A 341 35.01 -1.20 9.17
CA ILE A 341 36.25 -0.93 8.42
C ILE A 341 36.74 0.50 8.65
N ILE A 342 35.80 1.46 8.77
CA ILE A 342 36.14 2.87 9.00
C ILE A 342 36.44 3.14 10.50
N ASN A 343 35.84 2.36 11.41
CA ASN A 343 35.83 2.63 12.85
C ASN A 343 35.31 4.05 13.18
N ILE A 344 34.07 4.35 12.75
CA ILE A 344 33.47 5.70 12.80
C ILE A 344 33.47 6.28 14.22
N GLU A 345 33.35 5.44 15.27
CA GLU A 345 33.30 5.83 16.67
C GLU A 345 34.63 6.38 17.20
N SER A 346 35.75 5.97 16.58
CA SER A 346 37.08 6.48 16.92
C SER A 346 37.51 7.71 16.10
N PHE A 347 36.66 8.21 15.20
CA PHE A 347 36.93 9.39 14.38
C PHE A 347 36.90 10.68 15.23
N SER A 348 38.09 11.06 15.72
CA SER A 348 38.34 12.41 16.24
C SER A 348 38.51 13.42 15.09
N ASP A 349 38.39 14.71 15.33
CA ASP A 349 38.59 15.77 14.32
C ASP A 349 39.98 15.75 13.62
N ALA A 350 40.94 15.01 14.15
CA ALA A 350 42.30 14.83 13.60
C ALA A 350 42.50 13.49 12.87
N SER A 351 41.49 12.61 12.77
CA SER A 351 41.65 11.29 12.20
C SER A 351 41.41 11.31 10.68
N PHE A 352 42.33 10.70 9.93
CA PHE A 352 42.18 10.53 8.49
C PHE A 352 41.92 9.07 8.17
N ILE A 353 40.95 8.84 7.27
CA ILE A 353 40.76 7.50 6.68
C ILE A 353 41.99 7.11 5.86
N SER A 354 42.50 5.92 6.11
CA SER A 354 43.66 5.43 5.33
C SER A 354 43.24 5.07 3.89
N LYS A 355 44.20 5.18 2.96
CA LYS A 355 44.00 4.78 1.57
C LYS A 355 43.60 3.31 1.45
N GLU A 356 44.12 2.48 2.35
CA GLU A 356 43.84 1.04 2.41
C GLU A 356 42.37 0.78 2.81
N GLN A 357 41.89 1.46 3.84
CA GLN A 357 40.44 1.37 4.25
C GLN A 357 39.51 1.81 3.13
N VAL A 358 39.82 2.91 2.44
CA VAL A 358 39.05 3.39 1.28
C VAL A 358 38.98 2.32 0.18
N ASN A 359 40.13 1.71 -0.15
CA ASN A 359 40.22 0.66 -1.15
C ASN A 359 39.36 -0.55 -0.74
N THR A 360 39.56 -1.05 0.49
CA THR A 360 38.81 -2.21 1.00
C THR A 360 37.30 -2.00 0.94
N ILE A 361 36.81 -0.81 1.30
CA ILE A 361 35.37 -0.50 1.24
C ILE A 361 34.87 -0.50 -0.20
N ILE A 362 35.59 0.17 -1.10
CA ILE A 362 35.10 0.28 -2.49
C ILE A 362 35.20 -1.08 -3.21
N GLU A 363 36.27 -1.87 -2.95
CA GLU A 363 36.36 -3.23 -3.49
C GLU A 363 35.26 -4.13 -2.94
N LYS A 364 34.96 -4.04 -1.65
CA LYS A 364 33.81 -4.74 -1.05
C LYS A 364 32.47 -4.33 -1.67
N ILE A 365 32.25 -3.04 -1.92
CA ILE A 365 31.05 -2.54 -2.64
C ILE A 365 30.97 -3.15 -4.03
N ARG A 366 32.09 -3.20 -4.76
CA ARG A 366 32.15 -3.73 -6.14
C ARG A 366 32.05 -5.24 -6.23
N SER A 367 32.42 -5.96 -5.17
CA SER A 367 32.28 -7.42 -5.10
C SER A 367 30.85 -7.87 -4.81
N LEU A 368 29.95 -6.97 -4.37
CA LEU A 368 28.56 -7.30 -4.21
C LEU A 368 27.90 -7.49 -5.58
N GLU A 369 26.94 -8.41 -5.64
CA GLU A 369 26.19 -8.64 -6.88
C GLU A 369 25.54 -7.37 -7.39
N GLU A 370 25.41 -7.24 -8.70
CA GLU A 370 24.83 -6.06 -9.35
C GLU A 370 23.41 -5.74 -8.88
N ASP A 371 22.64 -6.75 -8.48
CA ASP A 371 21.23 -6.61 -8.05
C ASP A 371 21.09 -6.47 -6.52
N ASN A 372 22.18 -6.17 -5.82
CA ASN A 372 22.14 -5.96 -4.38
C ASN A 372 21.53 -4.58 -4.05
N HIS A 373 20.50 -4.56 -3.19
CA HIS A 373 19.82 -3.32 -2.77
C HIS A 373 20.76 -2.29 -2.10
N ILE A 374 21.87 -2.72 -1.51
CA ILE A 374 22.88 -1.84 -0.87
C ILE A 374 23.56 -0.96 -1.91
N THR A 375 23.94 -1.57 -3.04
CA THR A 375 24.73 -0.91 -4.09
C THR A 375 23.92 -0.37 -5.26
N LEU A 376 22.62 -0.62 -5.28
CA LEU A 376 21.72 -0.29 -6.39
C LEU A 376 21.88 1.15 -6.89
N LYS A 377 21.97 2.14 -5.99
CA LYS A 377 22.15 3.55 -6.35
C LYS A 377 23.53 3.88 -6.91
N ILE A 378 24.56 3.19 -6.45
CA ILE A 378 25.93 3.31 -7.01
C ILE A 378 25.93 2.71 -8.42
N ASN A 379 25.36 1.50 -8.56
CA ASN A 379 25.28 0.81 -9.83
C ASN A 379 24.42 1.58 -10.86
N GLN A 380 23.35 2.26 -10.43
CA GLN A 380 22.57 3.17 -11.27
C GLN A 380 23.47 4.29 -11.83
N CYS A 381 24.27 4.92 -10.99
CA CYS A 381 25.18 5.99 -11.39
C CYS A 381 26.27 5.50 -12.36
N LEU A 382 26.91 4.37 -12.05
CA LEU A 382 27.93 3.77 -12.90
C LEU A 382 27.37 3.31 -14.25
N THR A 383 26.15 2.74 -14.28
CA THR A 383 25.47 2.36 -15.51
C THR A 383 25.15 3.58 -16.37
N PHE A 384 24.67 4.65 -15.76
CA PHE A 384 24.39 5.91 -16.45
C PHE A 384 25.65 6.48 -17.09
N LEU A 385 26.78 6.48 -16.38
CA LEU A 385 28.09 6.88 -16.90
C LEU A 385 28.53 6.03 -18.10
N LYS A 386 28.46 4.71 -17.94
CA LYS A 386 28.91 3.75 -18.95
C LYS A 386 28.15 3.89 -20.27
N ARG A 387 26.91 4.36 -20.21
CA ARG A 387 26.03 4.51 -21.39
C ARG A 387 26.07 5.89 -22.03
N GLY A 388 26.75 6.87 -21.44
CA GLY A 388 27.02 8.17 -22.04
C GLY A 388 25.80 9.12 -22.14
N TYR A 389 24.79 9.00 -21.28
CA TYR A 389 23.58 9.83 -21.31
C TYR A 389 23.74 11.25 -20.75
N LEU A 390 24.91 11.87 -20.90
CA LEU A 390 25.21 13.15 -20.25
C LEU A 390 25.05 14.34 -21.19
N ALA A 391 23.81 14.75 -21.44
CA ALA A 391 23.56 16.10 -21.92
C ALA A 391 23.20 17.01 -20.73
N VAL A 392 23.80 18.16 -20.63
CA VAL A 392 23.76 19.02 -19.43
C VAL A 392 22.99 20.31 -19.66
N GLU A 393 22.77 20.71 -20.91
CA GLU A 393 22.37 22.08 -21.22
C GLU A 393 20.87 22.31 -21.37
N ASN A 394 20.06 21.25 -21.56
CA ASN A 394 18.60 21.37 -21.69
C ASN A 394 17.89 20.10 -21.24
N PRO A 395 16.58 20.17 -20.89
CA PRO A 395 15.82 18.96 -20.65
C PRO A 395 15.94 18.02 -21.87
N ILE A 396 16.33 16.78 -21.60
CA ILE A 396 16.39 15.73 -22.60
C ILE A 396 15.07 15.02 -22.61
N THR A 397 14.46 14.91 -23.78
CA THR A 397 13.25 14.13 -24.01
C THR A 397 13.60 12.97 -24.92
N VAL A 398 13.34 11.74 -24.43
CA VAL A 398 13.60 10.50 -25.17
C VAL A 398 12.32 9.69 -25.23
N ASN A 399 11.99 9.17 -26.42
CA ASN A 399 10.87 8.22 -26.55
C ASN A 399 11.16 6.96 -25.73
N ALA A 400 10.17 6.50 -24.94
CA ALA A 400 10.36 5.39 -24.01
C ALA A 400 10.75 4.07 -24.69
N LYS A 401 10.20 3.78 -25.87
CA LYS A 401 10.55 2.58 -26.65
C LYS A 401 11.96 2.65 -27.22
N GLU A 402 12.34 3.83 -27.73
CA GLU A 402 13.71 4.06 -28.22
C GLU A 402 14.72 3.98 -27.09
N PHE A 403 14.40 4.52 -25.92
CA PHE A 403 15.21 4.40 -24.73
C PHE A 403 15.45 2.93 -24.35
N ILE A 404 14.39 2.12 -24.30
CA ILE A 404 14.49 0.68 -23.99
C ILE A 404 15.31 -0.04 -25.07
N LYS A 405 15.03 0.20 -26.35
CA LYS A 405 15.72 -0.43 -27.47
C LYS A 405 17.21 -0.11 -27.45
N HIS A 406 17.57 1.16 -27.32
CA HIS A 406 18.98 1.59 -27.25
C HIS A 406 19.74 0.90 -26.11
N ASN A 407 19.09 0.76 -24.94
CA ASN A 407 19.69 0.09 -23.80
C ASN A 407 19.83 -1.43 -24.01
N LEU A 408 18.86 -2.08 -24.63
CA LEU A 408 18.97 -3.49 -25.00
C LEU A 408 20.06 -3.73 -26.04
N ASP A 409 20.16 -2.88 -27.05
CA ASP A 409 21.20 -2.96 -28.08
C ASP A 409 22.60 -2.78 -27.46
N PHE A 410 22.73 -1.85 -26.50
CA PHE A 410 23.97 -1.67 -25.74
C PHE A 410 24.33 -2.93 -24.92
N ASP A 411 23.39 -3.50 -24.19
CA ASP A 411 23.65 -4.73 -23.41
C ASP A 411 24.05 -5.90 -24.30
N ASN A 412 23.42 -6.03 -25.46
CA ASN A 412 23.68 -7.10 -26.42
C ASN A 412 25.08 -7.03 -27.07
N GLN A 413 25.75 -5.83 -27.08
CA GLN A 413 27.11 -5.70 -27.57
C GLN A 413 28.16 -6.41 -26.70
N PHE A 414 27.82 -6.67 -25.43
CA PHE A 414 28.72 -7.30 -24.47
C PHE A 414 28.40 -8.78 -24.21
N LEU A 415 27.41 -9.34 -24.92
CA LEU A 415 27.08 -10.77 -24.83
C LEU A 415 28.06 -11.60 -25.68
N SER A 416 28.42 -12.76 -25.18
CA SER A 416 29.20 -13.73 -25.97
C SER A 416 28.36 -14.27 -27.14
N SER A 417 29.02 -14.85 -28.15
CA SER A 417 28.33 -15.46 -29.30
C SER A 417 27.43 -16.63 -28.92
N GLU A 418 27.64 -17.23 -27.75
CA GLU A 418 26.85 -18.36 -27.21
C GLU A 418 25.63 -17.91 -26.40
N ASP A 419 25.61 -16.63 -25.93
CA ASP A 419 24.51 -16.10 -25.17
C ASP A 419 23.34 -15.66 -26.06
N LYS A 420 22.11 -15.99 -25.63
CA LYS A 420 20.91 -15.49 -26.32
C LYS A 420 20.79 -13.98 -26.19
N LYS A 421 20.59 -13.30 -27.32
CA LYS A 421 20.31 -11.86 -27.32
C LYS A 421 19.13 -11.52 -26.41
N LYS A 422 19.31 -10.51 -25.56
CA LYS A 422 18.22 -9.95 -24.77
C LYS A 422 17.25 -9.21 -25.69
N THR A 423 15.97 -9.55 -25.59
CA THR A 423 14.89 -8.88 -26.34
C THR A 423 14.01 -8.03 -25.45
N LYS A 424 14.13 -8.18 -24.13
CA LYS A 424 13.36 -7.47 -23.10
C LYS A 424 14.10 -7.46 -21.77
N TYR A 425 13.68 -6.58 -20.88
CA TYR A 425 14.07 -6.61 -19.47
C TYR A 425 13.05 -7.43 -18.66
N ASP A 426 13.55 -8.24 -17.73
CA ASP A 426 12.73 -9.17 -16.95
C ASP A 426 12.59 -8.74 -15.48
N THR A 427 13.52 -7.94 -14.97
CA THR A 427 13.55 -7.55 -13.55
C THR A 427 13.50 -6.05 -13.33
N TYR A 428 12.95 -5.66 -12.18
CA TYR A 428 12.90 -4.27 -11.73
C TYR A 428 14.30 -3.64 -11.70
N ASP A 429 15.30 -4.34 -11.12
CA ASP A 429 16.65 -3.81 -10.91
C ASP A 429 17.39 -3.56 -12.22
N GLN A 430 17.14 -4.39 -13.25
CA GLN A 430 17.71 -4.17 -14.59
C GLN A 430 17.27 -2.82 -15.16
N VAL A 431 15.99 -2.49 -15.04
CA VAL A 431 15.44 -1.23 -15.56
C VAL A 431 15.77 -0.04 -14.65
N PHE A 432 15.74 -0.23 -13.34
CA PHE A 432 16.07 0.83 -12.39
C PHE A 432 17.47 1.43 -12.62
N LYS A 433 18.45 0.59 -12.94
CA LYS A 433 19.82 1.04 -13.25
C LYS A 433 19.92 1.90 -14.52
N LEU A 434 18.90 1.83 -15.41
CA LEU A 434 18.88 2.63 -16.64
C LEU A 434 18.40 4.06 -16.39
N LEU A 435 17.60 4.28 -15.35
CA LEU A 435 17.08 5.60 -15.05
C LEU A 435 18.19 6.59 -14.67
N PRO A 436 18.04 7.88 -15.02
CA PRO A 436 18.97 8.91 -14.58
C PRO A 436 19.10 8.92 -13.05
N PRO A 437 20.33 9.11 -12.51
CA PRO A 437 20.58 9.23 -11.07
C PRO A 437 19.81 10.40 -10.44
N PRO A 438 19.62 10.44 -9.10
CA PRO A 438 18.84 11.46 -8.41
C PRO A 438 19.32 12.91 -8.51
N PHE A 439 20.48 13.15 -9.08
CA PHE A 439 20.91 14.51 -9.41
C PHE A 439 20.35 15.02 -10.76
N PHE A 440 19.42 14.28 -11.37
CA PHE A 440 18.56 14.75 -12.43
C PHE A 440 17.12 14.86 -11.93
N PHE A 441 16.43 15.92 -12.32
CA PHE A 441 14.98 15.97 -12.26
C PHE A 441 14.44 15.12 -13.41
N CYS A 442 13.56 14.18 -13.10
CA CYS A 442 12.97 13.29 -14.09
C CYS A 442 11.46 13.35 -14.04
N ASP A 443 10.82 13.30 -15.21
CA ASP A 443 9.38 13.08 -15.36
C ASP A 443 9.12 12.16 -16.56
N MET A 444 7.91 11.66 -16.67
CA MET A 444 7.51 10.75 -17.74
C MET A 444 6.14 11.14 -18.28
N THR A 445 6.02 11.22 -19.59
CA THR A 445 4.74 11.37 -20.26
C THR A 445 4.17 9.97 -20.52
N LEU A 446 2.94 9.76 -20.09
CA LEU A 446 2.18 8.53 -20.25
C LEU A 446 1.11 8.71 -21.31
N HIS A 447 0.68 7.62 -21.95
CA HIS A 447 -0.46 7.61 -22.82
C HIS A 447 -1.34 6.39 -22.60
N ARG A 448 -2.65 6.53 -22.85
CA ARG A 448 -3.60 5.41 -22.93
C ARG A 448 -4.62 5.63 -24.04
N ARG A 449 -5.31 4.56 -24.43
CA ARG A 449 -6.44 4.65 -25.35
C ARG A 449 -7.73 4.58 -24.59
N VAL A 450 -8.51 5.64 -24.63
CA VAL A 450 -9.81 5.73 -23.95
C VAL A 450 -10.91 5.66 -25.01
N GLN A 451 -11.93 4.84 -24.78
CA GLN A 451 -13.10 4.77 -25.63
C GLN A 451 -14.10 5.85 -25.19
N VAL A 452 -14.43 6.77 -26.08
CA VAL A 452 -15.46 7.77 -25.79
C VAL A 452 -16.83 7.14 -25.96
N SER A 453 -17.65 7.23 -24.93
CA SER A 453 -18.97 6.58 -24.84
C SER A 453 -19.92 6.96 -25.98
N GLU A 454 -19.91 8.21 -26.42
CA GLU A 454 -20.83 8.73 -27.44
C GLU A 454 -20.46 8.32 -28.88
N THR A 455 -19.19 8.12 -29.20
CA THR A 455 -18.76 7.93 -30.60
C THR A 455 -18.11 6.58 -30.89
N LYS A 456 -17.95 5.70 -29.89
CA LYS A 456 -17.16 4.46 -29.96
C LYS A 456 -15.73 4.64 -30.49
N LYS A 457 -15.28 5.91 -30.69
CA LYS A 457 -13.93 6.21 -31.14
C LYS A 457 -12.95 6.09 -29.98
N LYS A 458 -11.79 5.51 -30.24
CA LYS A 458 -10.69 5.44 -29.28
C LYS A 458 -9.84 6.70 -29.44
N ILE A 459 -9.78 7.53 -28.41
CA ILE A 459 -8.93 8.72 -28.34
C ILE A 459 -7.67 8.37 -27.56
N LYS A 460 -6.52 8.87 -28.02
CA LYS A 460 -5.26 8.79 -27.31
C LYS A 460 -5.21 9.92 -26.28
N GLU A 461 -5.19 9.57 -25.01
CA GLU A 461 -4.99 10.51 -23.92
C GLU A 461 -3.52 10.51 -23.51
N GLU A 462 -2.93 11.68 -23.32
CA GLU A 462 -1.55 11.88 -22.88
C GLU A 462 -1.54 12.69 -21.59
N ILE A 463 -0.77 12.24 -20.60
CA ILE A 463 -0.65 12.90 -19.31
C ILE A 463 0.76 12.71 -18.73
N ARG A 464 1.29 13.75 -18.07
CA ARG A 464 2.54 13.62 -17.30
C ARG A 464 2.29 12.87 -16.01
N LEU A 465 3.23 12.00 -15.60
CA LEU A 465 3.19 11.25 -14.36
C LEU A 465 3.01 12.18 -13.14
N SER A 466 3.66 13.34 -13.16
CA SER A 466 3.51 14.37 -12.14
C SER A 466 2.11 15.00 -12.07
N ARG A 467 1.30 14.91 -13.13
CA ARG A 467 -0.04 15.52 -13.26
C ARG A 467 -1.21 14.54 -13.11
N LEU A 468 -0.94 13.28 -12.83
CA LEU A 468 -1.98 12.30 -12.52
C LEU A 468 -2.88 12.78 -11.37
N SER A 469 -4.13 12.36 -11.37
CA SER A 469 -5.09 12.66 -10.28
C SER A 469 -4.62 12.07 -8.94
N SER A 470 -5.18 12.56 -7.84
CA SER A 470 -4.82 12.06 -6.50
C SER A 470 -5.12 10.58 -6.34
N GLY A 471 -6.28 10.10 -6.82
CA GLY A 471 -6.64 8.69 -6.75
C GLY A 471 -5.73 7.79 -7.59
N GLU A 472 -5.39 8.21 -8.83
CA GLU A 472 -4.42 7.49 -9.67
C GLU A 472 -3.04 7.43 -9.01
N LYS A 473 -2.55 8.55 -8.45
CA LYS A 473 -1.29 8.58 -7.71
C LYS A 473 -1.31 7.64 -6.52
N GLN A 474 -2.38 7.68 -5.73
CA GLN A 474 -2.51 6.84 -4.55
C GLN A 474 -2.45 5.34 -4.91
N MET A 475 -3.21 4.92 -5.91
CA MET A 475 -3.21 3.53 -6.39
C MET A 475 -1.82 3.11 -6.89
N LEU A 476 -1.21 3.93 -7.74
CA LEU A 476 0.10 3.66 -8.30
C LEU A 476 1.20 3.64 -7.22
N PHE A 477 1.14 4.54 -6.24
CA PHE A 477 2.12 4.60 -5.16
C PHE A 477 2.03 3.38 -4.26
N ASN A 478 0.82 2.99 -3.84
CA ASN A 478 0.60 1.78 -3.05
C ASN A 478 1.19 0.54 -3.73
N LEU A 479 0.82 0.33 -5.00
CA LEU A 479 1.27 -0.85 -5.73
C LEU A 479 2.78 -0.82 -5.99
N SER A 480 3.34 0.33 -6.36
CA SER A 480 4.79 0.45 -6.59
C SER A 480 5.61 0.20 -5.32
N TYR A 481 5.11 0.63 -4.16
CA TYR A 481 5.73 0.38 -2.87
C TYR A 481 5.80 -1.11 -2.56
N VAL A 482 4.67 -1.79 -2.65
CA VAL A 482 4.59 -3.23 -2.38
C VAL A 482 5.55 -4.01 -3.29
N ILE A 483 5.53 -3.74 -4.59
CA ILE A 483 6.40 -4.42 -5.56
C ILE A 483 7.86 -4.16 -5.26
N TYR A 484 8.23 -2.93 -4.95
CA TYR A 484 9.58 -2.56 -4.58
C TYR A 484 10.08 -3.39 -3.38
N HIS A 485 9.27 -3.49 -2.31
CA HIS A 485 9.65 -4.27 -1.13
C HIS A 485 9.68 -5.77 -1.38
N ILE A 486 8.73 -6.34 -2.13
CA ILE A 486 8.77 -7.75 -2.53
C ILE A 486 10.07 -8.07 -3.28
N LYS A 487 10.47 -7.20 -4.21
CA LYS A 487 11.72 -7.38 -4.97
C LYS A 487 12.96 -7.30 -4.09
N ASN A 488 12.99 -6.34 -3.19
CA ASN A 488 14.12 -6.20 -2.27
C ASN A 488 14.22 -7.38 -1.29
N ILE A 489 13.10 -7.89 -0.77
CA ILE A 489 13.10 -9.09 0.10
C ILE A 489 13.70 -10.28 -0.65
N GLN A 490 13.36 -10.47 -1.94
CA GLN A 490 13.96 -11.53 -2.75
C GLN A 490 15.49 -11.41 -2.92
N SER A 491 16.05 -10.20 -2.83
CA SER A 491 17.48 -9.95 -2.96
C SER A 491 18.26 -10.17 -1.67
N VAL A 492 17.57 -10.36 -0.54
CA VAL A 492 18.22 -10.62 0.76
C VAL A 492 18.87 -12.00 0.73
N LYS A 493 20.17 -12.04 1.05
CA LYS A 493 20.92 -13.26 1.21
C LYS A 493 21.08 -13.60 2.69
N LYS A 494 21.13 -14.90 2.96
CA LYS A 494 21.45 -15.41 4.29
C LYS A 494 22.87 -15.03 4.66
N ASP A 495 23.04 -14.37 5.78
CA ASP A 495 24.32 -14.14 6.43
C ASP A 495 24.24 -14.43 7.94
N GLU A 496 25.25 -14.10 8.72
CA GLU A 496 25.30 -14.32 10.16
C GLU A 496 24.16 -13.64 10.93
N TYR A 497 23.67 -12.49 10.38
CA TYR A 497 22.68 -11.62 11.04
C TYR A 497 21.36 -11.57 10.31
N ARG A 498 21.21 -12.26 9.15
CA ARG A 498 20.04 -12.13 8.27
C ARG A 498 19.55 -13.47 7.78
N MET A 499 18.24 -13.63 7.84
CA MET A 499 17.52 -14.71 7.18
C MET A 499 16.58 -14.13 6.11
N PRO A 500 16.58 -14.68 4.88
CA PRO A 500 15.61 -14.27 3.87
C PRO A 500 14.20 -14.75 4.26
N TYR A 501 13.25 -13.83 4.26
CA TYR A 501 11.84 -14.20 4.46
C TYR A 501 11.29 -14.85 3.21
N ARG A 502 10.55 -15.95 3.38
CA ARG A 502 9.92 -16.72 2.29
C ARG A 502 8.42 -16.47 2.18
N HIS A 503 7.84 -15.87 3.19
CA HIS A 503 6.43 -15.58 3.31
C HIS A 503 6.23 -14.08 3.51
N ILE A 504 5.27 -13.51 2.79
CA ILE A 504 4.98 -12.07 2.85
C ILE A 504 3.53 -11.88 3.27
N ASN A 505 3.30 -10.96 4.19
CA ASN A 505 1.99 -10.46 4.59
C ASN A 505 1.83 -9.03 4.13
N LEU A 506 0.88 -8.77 3.25
CA LEU A 506 0.55 -7.44 2.76
C LEU A 506 -0.69 -6.94 3.48
N ILE A 507 -0.63 -5.74 4.03
CA ILE A 507 -1.76 -5.12 4.71
C ILE A 507 -2.06 -3.78 4.05
N PHE A 508 -3.29 -3.63 3.57
CA PHE A 508 -3.83 -2.40 3.03
C PHE A 508 -4.90 -1.88 3.98
N ASP A 509 -4.58 -0.81 4.69
CA ASP A 509 -5.51 -0.19 5.64
C ASP A 509 -6.12 1.04 4.99
N GLU A 510 -7.39 0.92 4.57
CA GLU A 510 -8.17 1.93 3.87
C GLU A 510 -7.40 2.55 2.66
N ALA A 511 -6.66 1.72 1.94
CA ALA A 511 -5.81 2.18 0.84
C ALA A 511 -6.61 2.82 -0.32
N GLU A 512 -7.91 2.52 -0.40
CA GLU A 512 -8.83 2.98 -1.42
C GLU A 512 -9.51 4.32 -1.14
N LEU A 513 -9.19 5.02 -0.05
CA LEU A 513 -9.88 6.26 0.39
C LEU A 513 -10.05 7.33 -0.70
N TYR A 514 -9.09 7.45 -1.61
CA TYR A 514 -9.14 8.43 -2.70
C TYR A 514 -9.46 7.81 -4.06
N PHE A 515 -9.82 6.51 -4.11
CA PHE A 515 -10.06 5.83 -5.38
C PHE A 515 -11.43 6.17 -5.94
N HIS A 516 -11.47 6.46 -7.24
CA HIS A 516 -12.71 6.42 -7.98
C HIS A 516 -13.33 5.00 -7.89
N PRO A 517 -14.67 4.83 -7.87
CA PRO A 517 -15.30 3.51 -7.79
C PRO A 517 -14.73 2.46 -8.77
N GLU A 518 -14.38 2.86 -9.99
CA GLU A 518 -13.76 1.97 -10.97
C GLU A 518 -12.38 1.47 -10.53
N PHE A 519 -11.61 2.29 -9.81
CA PHE A 519 -10.31 1.86 -9.25
C PHE A 519 -10.51 0.95 -8.05
N GLN A 520 -11.53 1.17 -7.24
CA GLN A 520 -11.90 0.27 -6.15
C GLN A 520 -12.28 -1.11 -6.70
N ARG A 521 -13.10 -1.13 -7.78
CA ARG A 521 -13.53 -2.35 -8.47
C ARG A 521 -12.36 -3.16 -9.05
N SER A 522 -11.35 -2.50 -9.55
CA SER A 522 -10.21 -3.14 -10.21
C SER A 522 -9.03 -3.42 -9.28
N PHE A 523 -9.06 -2.95 -8.03
CA PHE A 523 -7.90 -2.92 -7.14
C PHE A 523 -7.26 -4.29 -6.90
N VAL A 524 -8.06 -5.28 -6.49
CA VAL A 524 -7.56 -6.66 -6.22
C VAL A 524 -6.98 -7.27 -7.48
N SER A 525 -7.68 -7.16 -8.60
CA SER A 525 -7.22 -7.67 -9.89
C SER A 525 -5.91 -7.03 -10.35
N GLU A 526 -5.78 -5.71 -10.25
CA GLU A 526 -4.56 -5.00 -10.64
C GLU A 526 -3.39 -5.34 -9.71
N LEU A 527 -3.62 -5.49 -8.40
CA LEU A 527 -2.60 -5.96 -7.45
C LEU A 527 -2.07 -7.34 -7.81
N LEU A 528 -2.96 -8.30 -8.06
CA LEU A 528 -2.59 -9.67 -8.44
C LEU A 528 -1.83 -9.71 -9.78
N LYS A 529 -2.28 -8.96 -10.78
CA LYS A 529 -1.58 -8.80 -12.07
C LYS A 529 -0.17 -8.26 -11.86
N MET A 530 -0.02 -7.23 -11.04
CA MET A 530 1.27 -6.61 -10.76
C MET A 530 2.23 -7.60 -10.08
N ILE A 531 1.74 -8.36 -9.10
CA ILE A 531 2.52 -9.40 -8.44
C ILE A 531 2.96 -10.47 -9.46
N SER A 532 2.07 -10.94 -10.33
CA SER A 532 2.37 -11.94 -11.35
C SER A 532 3.43 -11.46 -12.35
N TRP A 533 3.34 -10.21 -12.76
CA TRP A 533 4.22 -9.65 -13.79
C TRP A 533 5.61 -9.29 -13.27
N CYS A 534 5.78 -9.17 -11.97
CA CYS A 534 7.08 -8.89 -11.37
C CYS A 534 8.03 -10.09 -11.34
N HIS A 535 7.67 -11.23 -11.92
CA HIS A 535 8.52 -12.43 -11.98
C HIS A 535 9.11 -12.79 -10.61
N ILE A 536 8.22 -13.03 -9.64
CA ILE A 536 8.62 -13.45 -8.30
C ILE A 536 9.24 -14.85 -8.38
N ASP A 537 10.47 -15.00 -7.89
CA ASP A 537 11.11 -16.31 -7.77
C ASP A 537 10.40 -17.16 -6.70
N ARG A 538 9.65 -18.17 -7.12
CA ARG A 538 8.90 -19.10 -6.25
C ARG A 538 9.78 -19.88 -5.25
N ARG A 539 11.09 -19.97 -5.49
CA ARG A 539 12.03 -20.60 -4.56
C ARG A 539 12.38 -19.65 -3.41
N LYS A 540 12.30 -18.34 -3.66
CA LYS A 540 12.61 -17.30 -2.68
C LYS A 540 11.36 -16.85 -1.93
N ILE A 541 10.27 -16.55 -2.63
CA ILE A 541 8.98 -16.19 -2.03
C ILE A 541 7.96 -17.30 -2.33
N ARG A 542 7.51 -17.99 -1.28
CA ARG A 542 6.63 -19.15 -1.38
C ARG A 542 5.16 -18.79 -1.33
N SER A 543 4.80 -17.78 -0.51
CA SER A 543 3.42 -17.37 -0.34
C SER A 543 3.29 -15.89 -0.03
N ILE A 544 2.14 -15.33 -0.41
CA ILE A 544 1.74 -13.97 -0.10
C ILE A 544 0.33 -14.01 0.50
N ASN A 545 0.18 -13.50 1.71
CA ASN A 545 -1.09 -13.25 2.35
C ASN A 545 -1.44 -11.77 2.19
N ILE A 546 -2.68 -11.46 1.83
CA ILE A 546 -3.16 -10.09 1.62
C ILE A 546 -4.35 -9.85 2.54
N ILE A 547 -4.24 -8.83 3.38
CA ILE A 547 -5.31 -8.36 4.27
C ILE A 547 -5.70 -6.96 3.83
N ILE A 548 -6.98 -6.75 3.52
CA ILE A 548 -7.52 -5.45 3.12
C ILE A 548 -8.55 -5.02 4.15
N VAL A 549 -8.26 -3.93 4.86
CA VAL A 549 -9.26 -3.26 5.70
C VAL A 549 -9.95 -2.25 4.82
N THR A 550 -11.27 -2.38 4.64
CA THR A 550 -11.96 -1.62 3.60
C THR A 550 -13.37 -1.23 3.99
N HIS A 551 -13.82 -0.11 3.45
CA HIS A 551 -15.21 0.34 3.39
C HIS A 551 -15.79 0.26 1.97
N SER A 552 -15.06 -0.36 1.03
CA SER A 552 -15.49 -0.46 -0.37
C SER A 552 -16.30 -1.73 -0.64
N PRO A 553 -17.55 -1.62 -1.06
CA PRO A 553 -18.35 -2.77 -1.47
C PRO A 553 -17.78 -3.42 -2.75
N PHE A 554 -17.07 -2.65 -3.57
CA PHE A 554 -16.44 -3.16 -4.77
C PHE A 554 -15.28 -4.11 -4.46
N VAL A 555 -14.44 -3.76 -3.49
CA VAL A 555 -13.35 -4.64 -3.02
C VAL A 555 -13.94 -5.89 -2.39
N LEU A 556 -15.01 -5.74 -1.60
CA LEU A 556 -15.64 -6.85 -0.90
C LEU A 556 -16.28 -7.86 -1.87
N SER A 557 -16.78 -7.41 -3.04
CA SER A 557 -17.35 -8.29 -4.05
C SER A 557 -16.33 -9.20 -4.74
N ASP A 558 -15.03 -8.95 -4.57
CA ASP A 558 -13.95 -9.81 -5.05
C ASP A 558 -13.50 -10.85 -4.01
N VAL A 559 -14.07 -10.84 -2.78
CA VAL A 559 -13.63 -11.68 -1.67
C VAL A 559 -14.78 -12.56 -1.18
N PRO A 560 -14.60 -13.90 -1.11
CA PRO A 560 -15.62 -14.81 -0.58
C PRO A 560 -15.90 -14.55 0.90
N LEU A 561 -17.12 -14.83 1.33
CA LEU A 561 -17.57 -14.63 2.72
C LEU A 561 -16.65 -15.28 3.77
N GLU A 562 -16.15 -16.47 3.47
CA GLU A 562 -15.24 -17.22 4.33
C GLU A 562 -13.88 -16.54 4.56
N ASN A 563 -13.53 -15.55 3.76
CA ASN A 563 -12.29 -14.77 3.89
C ASN A 563 -12.52 -13.37 4.48
N ILE A 564 -13.68 -13.14 5.12
CA ILE A 564 -14.02 -11.83 5.66
C ILE A 564 -14.21 -11.91 7.17
N LEU A 565 -13.48 -11.05 7.88
CA LEU A 565 -13.70 -10.77 9.29
C LEU A 565 -14.62 -9.57 9.44
N TYR A 566 -15.78 -9.77 10.06
CA TYR A 566 -16.71 -8.69 10.38
C TYR A 566 -16.57 -8.27 11.84
N LEU A 567 -16.47 -6.97 12.07
CA LEU A 567 -16.41 -6.36 13.40
C LEU A 567 -17.65 -5.50 13.66
N GLU A 568 -18.32 -5.78 14.75
CA GLU A 568 -19.44 -5.01 15.27
C GLU A 568 -19.28 -4.83 16.78
N ASP A 569 -19.32 -3.59 17.26
CA ASP A 569 -19.16 -3.24 18.67
C ASP A 569 -17.94 -3.91 19.35
N GLY A 570 -16.82 -3.93 18.63
CA GLY A 570 -15.58 -4.50 19.14
C GLY A 570 -15.53 -6.02 19.19
N ARG A 571 -16.44 -6.72 18.52
CA ARG A 571 -16.50 -8.20 18.48
C ARG A 571 -16.53 -8.73 17.07
N HIS A 572 -15.99 -9.92 16.88
CA HIS A 572 -16.18 -10.67 15.63
C HIS A 572 -17.63 -11.15 15.54
N VAL A 573 -18.29 -10.86 14.42
CA VAL A 573 -19.63 -11.35 14.11
C VAL A 573 -19.63 -12.18 12.83
N LYS A 574 -20.47 -13.22 12.78
CA LYS A 574 -20.63 -14.03 11.57
C LYS A 574 -21.77 -13.47 10.71
N LYS A 575 -21.54 -13.36 9.42
CA LYS A 575 -22.56 -13.08 8.42
C LYS A 575 -22.87 -14.36 7.63
N MET A 576 -24.05 -14.42 7.03
CA MET A 576 -24.51 -15.62 6.30
C MET A 576 -24.61 -15.41 4.79
N GLN A 577 -24.74 -14.16 4.36
CA GLN A 577 -24.93 -13.83 2.95
C GLN A 577 -23.60 -13.74 2.23
N GLN A 578 -23.50 -14.40 1.07
CA GLN A 578 -22.29 -14.37 0.23
C GLN A 578 -21.99 -12.99 -0.32
N THR A 579 -20.69 -12.69 -0.45
CA THR A 579 -20.18 -11.40 -0.94
C THR A 579 -19.63 -11.50 -2.36
N PHE A 580 -19.02 -12.65 -2.70
CA PHE A 580 -18.36 -12.82 -4.00
C PHE A 580 -19.37 -12.66 -5.14
N SER A 581 -19.11 -11.70 -6.04
CA SER A 581 -19.99 -11.35 -7.18
C SER A 581 -21.40 -10.87 -6.78
N ALA A 582 -21.63 -10.48 -5.50
CA ALA A 582 -22.91 -9.96 -5.06
C ALA A 582 -23.14 -8.52 -5.56
N ASN A 583 -24.41 -8.12 -5.63
CA ASN A 583 -24.80 -6.77 -5.98
C ASN A 583 -24.29 -5.78 -4.93
N ILE A 584 -23.73 -4.66 -5.38
CA ILE A 584 -23.14 -3.64 -4.51
C ILE A 584 -24.14 -3.07 -3.51
N HIS A 585 -25.39 -2.87 -3.92
CA HIS A 585 -26.45 -2.39 -3.01
C HIS A 585 -26.77 -3.41 -1.92
N GLU A 586 -26.76 -4.70 -2.23
CA GLU A 586 -26.95 -5.76 -1.24
C GLU A 586 -25.77 -5.82 -0.26
N ILE A 587 -24.53 -5.66 -0.76
CA ILE A 587 -23.34 -5.60 0.08
C ILE A 587 -23.41 -4.39 1.02
N LEU A 588 -23.80 -3.22 0.54
CA LEU A 588 -23.92 -2.01 1.36
C LEU A 588 -24.93 -2.20 2.51
N GLN A 589 -26.07 -2.83 2.24
CA GLN A 589 -27.11 -3.06 3.25
C GLN A 589 -26.71 -4.15 4.25
N SER A 590 -26.22 -5.31 3.77
CA SER A 590 -26.03 -6.49 4.60
C SER A 590 -24.67 -6.53 5.28
N HIS A 591 -23.62 -5.99 4.67
CA HIS A 591 -22.24 -6.13 5.11
C HIS A 591 -21.64 -4.85 5.69
N PHE A 592 -22.13 -3.65 5.25
CA PHE A 592 -21.63 -2.37 5.78
C PHE A 592 -22.56 -1.72 6.81
N PHE A 593 -23.55 -2.45 7.31
CA PHE A 593 -24.47 -1.99 8.38
C PHE A 593 -25.23 -0.72 8.03
N MET A 594 -25.43 -0.46 6.73
CA MET A 594 -26.22 0.69 6.28
C MET A 594 -27.70 0.47 6.53
N LYS A 595 -28.33 1.37 7.25
CA LYS A 595 -29.78 1.31 7.52
C LYS A 595 -30.60 1.62 6.25
N TYR A 596 -30.09 2.52 5.41
CA TYR A 596 -30.79 3.00 4.21
C TYR A 596 -29.80 3.16 3.05
N PRO A 597 -30.17 2.77 1.80
CA PRO A 597 -29.30 2.89 0.62
C PRO A 597 -29.39 4.28 -0.03
N MET A 598 -29.92 5.28 0.67
CA MET A 598 -30.11 6.65 0.15
C MET A 598 -29.58 7.69 1.15
N GLY A 599 -29.38 8.91 0.68
CA GLY A 599 -28.95 10.05 1.50
C GLY A 599 -29.99 10.41 2.57
N GLU A 600 -29.52 10.87 3.72
CA GLU A 600 -30.38 11.13 4.90
C GLU A 600 -31.46 12.18 4.60
N ILE A 601 -31.14 13.27 3.89
CA ILE A 601 -32.15 14.28 3.50
C ILE A 601 -33.21 13.67 2.61
N ALA A 602 -32.84 12.87 1.62
CA ALA A 602 -33.83 12.19 0.77
C ALA A 602 -34.72 11.26 1.59
N ARG A 603 -34.16 10.54 2.55
CA ARG A 603 -34.90 9.70 3.49
C ARG A 603 -35.88 10.52 4.33
N GLU A 604 -35.41 11.60 4.97
CA GLU A 604 -36.27 12.45 5.82
C GLU A 604 -37.43 13.04 5.05
N VAL A 605 -37.19 13.49 3.82
CA VAL A 605 -38.23 14.02 2.95
C VAL A 605 -39.28 12.95 2.58
N LEU A 606 -38.82 11.75 2.23
CA LEU A 606 -39.72 10.63 1.91
C LEU A 606 -40.46 10.14 3.15
N ASP A 607 -39.78 10.03 4.30
CA ASP A 607 -40.42 9.62 5.57
C ASP A 607 -41.49 10.61 6.00
N ARG A 608 -41.34 11.91 5.72
CA ARG A 608 -42.44 12.90 5.97
C ARG A 608 -43.65 12.56 5.18
N ILE A 609 -43.54 12.25 3.88
CA ILE A 609 -44.67 11.86 3.03
C ILE A 609 -45.31 10.55 3.51
N ILE A 610 -44.46 9.55 3.80
CA ILE A 610 -44.92 8.24 4.28
C ILE A 610 -45.63 8.36 5.63
N THR A 611 -45.11 9.18 6.54
CA THR A 611 -45.74 9.44 7.85
C THR A 611 -47.07 10.16 7.70
N LEU A 612 -47.13 11.14 6.80
CA LEU A 612 -48.36 11.86 6.51
C LEU A 612 -49.45 10.91 5.96
N TYR A 613 -49.04 10.04 5.03
CA TYR A 613 -49.91 9.01 4.48
C TYR A 613 -50.36 7.98 5.53
N GLY A 614 -49.45 7.51 6.39
CA GLY A 614 -49.77 6.55 7.46
C GLY A 614 -50.76 7.08 8.50
N LYS A 615 -50.72 8.37 8.77
CA LYS A 615 -51.61 9.03 9.76
C LYS A 615 -52.90 9.65 9.17
N ARG A 616 -53.17 9.44 7.87
CA ARG A 616 -54.30 10.06 7.17
C ARG A 616 -55.65 9.76 7.76
N ASP A 617 -55.81 8.58 8.40
CA ASP A 617 -57.06 8.15 9.01
C ASP A 617 -57.20 8.59 10.47
N GLU A 618 -56.07 8.83 11.16
CA GLU A 618 -56.00 9.24 12.57
C GLU A 618 -56.15 10.76 12.74
N ASP A 619 -55.55 11.56 11.84
CA ASP A 619 -55.51 13.02 11.90
C ASP A 619 -55.70 13.62 10.49
N ARG A 620 -56.91 13.40 9.94
CA ARG A 620 -57.25 13.77 8.55
C ARG A 620 -57.17 15.29 8.32
N GLU A 621 -57.62 16.12 9.23
CA GLU A 621 -57.60 17.57 9.08
C GLU A 621 -56.16 18.11 8.98
N ARG A 622 -55.28 17.59 9.80
CA ARG A 622 -53.87 17.98 9.78
C ARG A 622 -53.15 17.50 8.50
N ALA A 623 -53.48 16.29 8.01
CA ALA A 623 -52.91 15.76 6.78
C ALA A 623 -53.32 16.60 5.56
N LEU A 624 -54.64 16.96 5.47
CA LEU A 624 -55.15 17.80 4.41
C LEU A 624 -54.62 19.23 4.45
N LYS A 625 -54.42 19.79 5.63
CA LYS A 625 -53.83 21.11 5.80
C LYS A 625 -52.37 21.10 5.34
N ASP A 626 -51.55 20.15 5.78
CA ASP A 626 -50.13 20.05 5.39
C ASP A 626 -49.99 19.85 3.86
N LEU A 627 -50.87 19.02 3.27
CA LEU A 627 -50.95 18.84 1.82
C LEU A 627 -51.30 20.13 1.07
N SER A 628 -52.31 20.86 1.53
CA SER A 628 -52.70 22.12 0.92
C SER A 628 -51.58 23.17 1.00
N ASP A 629 -51.00 23.33 2.19
CA ASP A 629 -49.92 24.31 2.44
C ASP A 629 -48.63 24.02 1.70
N ASN A 630 -48.35 22.72 1.36
CA ASN A 630 -47.11 22.25 0.76
C ASN A 630 -47.32 21.55 -0.60
N LYS A 631 -48.39 21.77 -1.30
CA LYS A 631 -48.76 21.06 -2.54
C LYS A 631 -47.66 21.12 -3.59
N ASP A 632 -47.16 22.31 -3.93
CA ASP A 632 -46.12 22.51 -4.93
C ASP A 632 -44.80 21.85 -4.54
N TYR A 633 -44.48 21.83 -3.24
CA TYR A 633 -43.32 21.17 -2.70
C TYR A 633 -43.39 19.64 -2.88
N TYR A 634 -44.54 19.01 -2.61
CA TYR A 634 -44.67 17.57 -2.78
C TYR A 634 -44.64 17.15 -4.25
N TYR A 635 -45.24 17.93 -5.18
CA TYR A 635 -45.11 17.69 -6.62
C TYR A 635 -43.65 17.83 -7.07
N TYR A 636 -42.93 18.82 -6.57
CA TYR A 636 -41.52 18.97 -6.85
C TYR A 636 -40.70 17.76 -6.36
N VAL A 637 -40.91 17.33 -5.12
CA VAL A 637 -40.24 16.15 -4.54
C VAL A 637 -40.50 14.92 -5.40
N GLU A 638 -41.74 14.65 -5.75
CA GLU A 638 -42.14 13.55 -6.63
C GLU A 638 -41.37 13.61 -7.98
N SER A 639 -41.31 14.79 -8.57
CA SER A 639 -40.68 14.98 -9.88
C SER A 639 -39.21 14.60 -9.90
N ILE A 640 -38.49 14.85 -8.78
CA ILE A 640 -37.04 14.63 -8.66
C ILE A 640 -36.65 13.24 -8.14
N ILE A 641 -37.62 12.39 -7.75
CA ILE A 641 -37.32 11.00 -7.34
C ILE A 641 -36.78 10.24 -8.55
N ALA A 642 -35.55 9.74 -8.44
CA ALA A 642 -34.89 9.02 -9.52
C ALA A 642 -35.28 7.53 -9.58
N ASP A 643 -35.52 6.88 -8.43
CA ASP A 643 -35.91 5.48 -8.37
C ASP A 643 -37.35 5.29 -8.86
N PRO A 644 -37.61 4.50 -9.94
CA PRO A 644 -38.95 4.37 -10.53
C PRO A 644 -39.98 3.74 -9.58
N TYR A 645 -39.56 2.78 -8.73
CA TYR A 645 -40.43 2.11 -7.79
C TYR A 645 -40.85 3.06 -6.66
N LEU A 646 -39.87 3.75 -6.05
CA LEU A 646 -40.15 4.76 -5.02
C LEU A 646 -41.00 5.89 -5.58
N LYS A 647 -40.70 6.38 -6.79
CA LYS A 647 -41.49 7.41 -7.47
C LYS A 647 -42.91 6.98 -7.65
N SER A 648 -43.19 5.78 -8.17
CA SER A 648 -44.50 5.21 -8.34
C SER A 648 -45.25 5.05 -7.01
N THR A 649 -44.52 4.63 -5.97
CA THR A 649 -45.11 4.44 -4.62
C THR A 649 -45.52 5.78 -4.00
N ILE A 650 -44.62 6.77 -4.04
CA ILE A 650 -44.91 8.13 -3.52
C ILE A 650 -46.02 8.80 -4.33
N HIS A 651 -46.00 8.66 -5.66
CA HIS A 651 -47.08 9.13 -6.53
C HIS A 651 -48.45 8.59 -6.09
N ARG A 652 -48.51 7.27 -5.88
CA ARG A 652 -49.74 6.64 -5.40
C ARG A 652 -50.19 7.18 -4.03
N MET A 653 -49.24 7.30 -3.06
CA MET A 653 -49.53 7.83 -1.73
C MET A 653 -50.03 9.27 -1.78
N LEU A 654 -49.42 10.13 -2.57
CA LEU A 654 -49.82 11.52 -2.74
C LEU A 654 -51.20 11.61 -3.41
N ASN A 655 -51.48 10.81 -4.44
CA ASN A 655 -52.78 10.78 -5.12
C ASN A 655 -53.89 10.30 -4.19
N GLU A 656 -53.66 9.28 -3.38
CA GLU A 656 -54.64 8.85 -2.38
C GLU A 656 -54.88 9.95 -1.34
N LEU A 657 -53.85 10.65 -0.89
CA LEU A 657 -53.98 11.78 0.04
C LEU A 657 -54.77 12.96 -0.59
N TYR A 658 -54.47 13.36 -1.84
CA TYR A 658 -55.24 14.41 -2.53
C TYR A 658 -56.68 14.02 -2.78
N SER A 659 -56.98 12.74 -3.02
CA SER A 659 -58.34 12.25 -3.24
C SER A 659 -59.21 12.31 -2.00
N LEU A 660 -58.65 12.52 -0.80
CA LEU A 660 -59.45 12.66 0.44
C LEU A 660 -60.31 13.91 0.49
N ASP A 661 -59.97 14.96 -0.27
CA ASP A 661 -60.68 16.25 -0.28
C ASP A 661 -61.30 16.60 -1.66
N GLU A 662 -61.09 15.74 -2.67
CA GLU A 662 -61.60 15.98 -4.02
C GLU A 662 -63.04 15.63 -4.19
N THR A 663 -63.80 16.51 -4.87
CA THR A 663 -65.13 16.15 -5.37
C THR A 663 -65.00 15.14 -6.54
N PRO A 664 -66.08 14.34 -6.81
CA PRO A 664 -66.02 13.36 -7.92
C PRO A 664 -65.63 13.97 -9.29
N LEU A 665 -66.05 15.22 -9.52
CA LEU A 665 -65.72 15.94 -10.76
C LEU A 665 -64.23 16.35 -10.81
N GLN A 666 -63.65 16.82 -9.71
CA GLN A 666 -62.24 17.17 -9.60
C GLN A 666 -61.36 15.92 -9.78
N LYS A 667 -61.74 14.79 -9.23
CA LYS A 667 -61.09 13.52 -9.42
C LYS A 667 -60.96 13.11 -10.89
N LEU A 668 -62.08 13.22 -11.63
CA LEU A 668 -62.11 12.93 -13.06
C LEU A 668 -61.23 13.89 -13.88
N HIS A 669 -61.21 15.18 -13.53
CA HIS A 669 -60.31 16.15 -14.17
C HIS A 669 -58.85 15.79 -13.95
N ARG A 670 -58.45 15.42 -12.76
CA ARG A 670 -57.06 15.00 -12.43
C ARG A 670 -56.66 13.71 -13.19
N GLU A 671 -57.54 12.68 -13.18
CA GLU A 671 -57.30 11.44 -13.93
C GLU A 671 -57.13 11.68 -15.44
N ARG A 672 -57.88 12.66 -15.97
CA ARG A 672 -57.70 13.08 -17.36
C ARG A 672 -56.36 13.74 -17.61
N GLU A 673 -55.94 14.71 -16.78
CA GLU A 673 -54.66 15.40 -16.92
C GLU A 673 -53.45 14.41 -16.77
N GLU A 674 -53.54 13.46 -15.84
CA GLU A 674 -52.54 12.41 -15.67
C GLU A 674 -52.42 11.51 -16.92
N THR A 675 -53.60 11.17 -17.53
CA THR A 675 -53.64 10.33 -18.73
C THR A 675 -53.08 11.09 -19.94
N GLU A 676 -53.37 12.37 -20.08
CA GLU A 676 -52.84 13.24 -21.14
C GLU A 676 -51.32 13.42 -20.99
N SER A 677 -50.80 13.54 -19.74
CA SER A 677 -49.38 13.63 -19.46
C SER A 677 -48.64 12.33 -19.80
N LYS A 678 -49.22 11.16 -19.47
CA LYS A 678 -48.69 9.85 -19.83
C LYS A 678 -48.64 9.65 -21.35
N LEU A 679 -49.66 10.06 -22.04
CA LEU A 679 -49.76 9.99 -23.50
C LEU A 679 -48.63 10.82 -24.15
N LYS A 680 -48.45 12.05 -23.69
CA LYS A 680 -47.38 12.94 -24.16
C LYS A 680 -45.95 12.38 -23.90
N ASN A 681 -45.77 11.65 -22.78
CA ASN A 681 -44.49 11.03 -22.46
C ASN A 681 -44.21 9.82 -23.38
N ILE A 682 -45.23 9.03 -23.68
CA ILE A 682 -45.15 7.92 -24.65
C ILE A 682 -44.83 8.45 -26.05
N ASP A 683 -45.51 9.54 -26.48
CA ASP A 683 -45.25 10.17 -27.78
C ASP A 683 -43.80 10.66 -27.89
N ASN A 684 -43.26 11.24 -26.81
CA ASN A 684 -41.86 11.64 -26.77
C ASN A 684 -40.89 10.42 -26.87
N GLN A 685 -41.17 9.33 -26.17
CA GLN A 685 -40.39 8.10 -26.27
C GLN A 685 -40.44 7.47 -27.66
N ILE A 686 -41.62 7.48 -28.30
CA ILE A 686 -41.80 7.03 -29.68
C ILE A 686 -40.90 7.91 -30.62
N ALA A 687 -40.98 9.23 -30.45
CA ALA A 687 -40.17 10.15 -31.27
C ALA A 687 -38.66 9.99 -31.08
N GLU A 688 -38.20 9.62 -29.87
CA GLU A 688 -36.79 9.29 -29.61
C GLU A 688 -36.38 7.97 -30.29
N LEU A 689 -37.20 6.92 -30.16
CA LEU A 689 -36.90 5.62 -30.77
C LEU A 689 -36.95 5.71 -32.32
N GLU A 690 -37.87 6.48 -32.91
CA GLU A 690 -37.89 6.72 -34.36
C GLU A 690 -36.68 7.52 -34.87
N LYS A 691 -36.06 8.35 -34.03
CA LYS A 691 -34.78 9.01 -34.34
C LYS A 691 -33.60 8.05 -34.31
N ASP A 692 -33.58 7.13 -33.35
CA ASP A 692 -32.50 6.13 -33.25
C ASP A 692 -32.61 5.07 -34.37
N GLU A 693 -33.78 4.74 -34.87
CA GLU A 693 -33.96 3.86 -36.03
C GLU A 693 -33.57 4.50 -37.39
N LYS A 694 -33.56 5.85 -37.45
CA LYS A 694 -33.14 6.59 -38.63
C LYS A 694 -31.62 6.92 -38.71
N ASN A 695 -30.88 6.69 -37.61
CA ASN A 695 -29.42 6.80 -37.52
C ASN A 695 -28.75 5.43 -37.48
#